data_9a90ba72819c08144823d6021e7716a0
#
_entry.id   9a90ba72819c08144823d6021e7716a0
#
_cell.length_a   1.000
_cell.length_b   1.000
_cell.length_c   1.000
_cell.angle_alpha   90.00
_cell.angle_beta   90.00
_cell.angle_gamma   90.00
#
_symmetry.space_group_name_H-M   'P 1'
#
loop_
_entity.id
_entity.type
_entity.pdbx_description
1 polymer ?
#
loop_
_entity_poly.entity_id
_entity_poly.type
_entity_poly.pdbx_seq_one_letter_code
_entity_poly.pdbx_strand_id
1 'polypeptide(L)'
;MGNRLFLIDGHALMFRMYYAFIRRPMINSKGVDTSVIFGFTRYLLDLIIRERPSHLAVAFDPPCKTFRHEAYPEYKANRQAAPEVIKDSLEPLTEIVRSLGIPVLMVPGYEADDVIGSMAGDWSGKGFDVYMVSPDKDLGQLISDHVFQVKPGKSGAEDETVDRQSLCDKFGISSPAQVVDILTIWGDSSDNVPGVKGIGEVGARKLVGKYGSVDGIMQHLDELPPKQAAAMREAADHLAMSRFLVTIKTDVATGCTEEELRLDIQDPSAAANLFNQYECPSLLAMLPAVSDSGTTADADEEKENGTRVEFRYTGAEEISTAADKAGIAGLVLLRKEQAGQDICFVSVPGEGNSPALVFKTHDPSTVRGILESRQIIKTGYGLKQYINILRDEGISLEGPLADIELMHYLLNPETSHRPDILVSSYLGLNLSICHSNEAVENIDTSEPDLFSSAPSDSKSEDMSHVASVDAALMVPLYKAVKADADKDPSVGKLYKEIEMPLIRVLADMEYTGVRIDTDMLAAYGKELGKELSAIESRIREETGEPTLNISSPIQLGAVLFDKMKLDPKARKNKRGNYSTDEETLSELKDKHPVISDILQFRAVRKLISTYIEPFPSLISSRDGKVHTTFNQALTATGRLSSTHPNLQNIPIRTEMGREIRKAFIPSCPDNVIISADYSQIELRLMASISSDPDMIEAFRQGQDIHTATAAKVFKVSLEDVTPEQRRRAKTANFGIIYGISAFGLSQRLSIPRKEAKELIDGYFQHYPAIAEYIERTKAEAREKGYVSTIFGRKRYIKDINSRNATVRGFAERNAINAPIQGSAADIIKIAMNRVAAALNAGGYKARMILQVHDELVLDTPRQEARDVMELVRKEMEGVVQLQVPLIAECGCGADWLEAH
;
A
#
# COMPACT_ATOMS: atom_id res chain seq x y z
N MET A 1 -25.77 -22.73 -26.60
CA MET A 1 -25.43 -21.36 -26.28
C MET A 1 -24.90 -20.75 -27.58
N GLY A 2 -25.29 -19.52 -27.95
CA GLY A 2 -24.79 -18.88 -29.19
C GLY A 2 -23.29 -18.64 -29.12
N ASN A 3 -22.65 -18.51 -30.26
CA ASN A 3 -21.21 -18.24 -30.36
C ASN A 3 -20.93 -16.80 -29.85
N ARG A 4 -20.28 -16.65 -28.70
CA ARG A 4 -19.96 -15.34 -28.06
C ARG A 4 -18.45 -15.11 -28.16
N LEU A 5 -18.06 -14.04 -28.87
CA LEU A 5 -16.67 -13.61 -29.01
C LEU A 5 -16.44 -12.36 -28.18
N PHE A 6 -15.44 -12.40 -27.27
CA PHE A 6 -14.99 -11.23 -26.52
C PHE A 6 -13.67 -10.73 -27.09
N LEU A 7 -13.61 -9.44 -27.39
CA LEU A 7 -12.42 -8.74 -27.89
C LEU A 7 -11.99 -7.70 -26.85
N ILE A 8 -10.85 -7.91 -26.22
CA ILE A 8 -10.35 -7.05 -25.15
C ILE A 8 -9.36 -6.05 -25.69
N ASP A 9 -9.60 -4.77 -25.42
CA ASP A 9 -8.63 -3.70 -25.60
C ASP A 9 -7.58 -3.77 -24.49
N GLY A 10 -6.43 -4.32 -24.82
CA GLY A 10 -5.35 -4.58 -23.87
C GLY A 10 -4.75 -3.32 -23.29
N HIS A 11 -4.47 -2.29 -24.10
CA HIS A 11 -3.89 -1.05 -23.60
C HIS A 11 -4.85 -0.26 -22.71
N ALA A 12 -6.11 -0.13 -23.10
CA ALA A 12 -7.10 0.54 -22.26
C ALA A 12 -7.27 -0.14 -20.89
N LEU A 13 -7.23 -1.49 -20.86
CA LEU A 13 -7.28 -2.26 -19.63
C LEU A 13 -6.01 -2.08 -18.79
N MET A 14 -4.80 -2.09 -19.40
CA MET A 14 -3.54 -1.82 -18.71
C MET A 14 -3.53 -0.45 -18.03
N PHE A 15 -3.88 0.61 -18.76
CA PHE A 15 -3.98 1.96 -18.21
C PHE A 15 -4.98 2.04 -17.07
N ARG A 16 -6.10 1.37 -17.20
CA ARG A 16 -7.09 1.30 -16.14
C ARG A 16 -6.53 0.69 -14.87
N MET A 17 -5.81 -0.43 -14.96
CA MET A 17 -5.20 -1.11 -13.81
C MET A 17 -4.08 -0.25 -13.21
N TYR A 18 -3.25 0.37 -14.03
CA TYR A 18 -2.25 1.33 -13.56
C TYR A 18 -2.88 2.41 -12.67
N TYR A 19 -3.96 3.07 -13.11
CA TYR A 19 -4.63 4.10 -12.32
C TYR A 19 -5.37 3.55 -11.10
N ALA A 20 -5.79 2.30 -11.11
CA ALA A 20 -6.42 1.66 -9.96
C ALA A 20 -5.41 1.44 -8.81
N PHE A 21 -4.17 1.08 -9.15
CA PHE A 21 -3.13 0.76 -8.17
C PHE A 21 -2.13 1.89 -7.91
N ILE A 22 -2.19 3.02 -8.62
CA ILE A 22 -1.20 4.11 -8.54
C ILE A 22 -0.92 4.61 -7.12
N ARG A 23 -1.89 4.50 -6.20
CA ARG A 23 -1.74 4.92 -4.79
C ARG A 23 -1.19 3.81 -3.89
N ARG A 24 -1.32 2.55 -4.29
CA ARG A 24 -0.86 1.36 -3.56
C ARG A 24 -0.39 0.33 -4.58
N PRO A 25 0.79 0.52 -5.16
CA PRO A 25 1.33 -0.43 -6.13
C PRO A 25 1.65 -1.76 -5.45
N MET A 26 1.50 -2.85 -6.20
CA MET A 26 1.90 -4.19 -5.79
C MET A 26 3.33 -4.42 -6.27
N ILE A 27 4.25 -4.45 -5.32
CA ILE A 27 5.66 -4.63 -5.62
C ILE A 27 6.06 -6.03 -5.18
N ASN A 28 6.60 -6.82 -6.09
CA ASN A 28 7.09 -8.15 -5.78
C ASN A 28 8.43 -8.13 -5.03
N SER A 29 8.92 -9.30 -4.58
CA SER A 29 10.17 -9.42 -3.82
C SER A 29 11.40 -8.93 -4.58
N LYS A 30 11.35 -8.97 -5.93
CA LYS A 30 12.42 -8.50 -6.83
C LYS A 30 12.32 -6.99 -7.11
N GLY A 31 11.36 -6.31 -6.51
CA GLY A 31 11.17 -4.88 -6.68
C GLY A 31 10.43 -4.47 -7.95
N VAL A 32 9.84 -5.39 -8.69
CA VAL A 32 9.04 -5.13 -9.89
C VAL A 32 7.61 -4.74 -9.49
N ASP A 33 7.08 -3.69 -10.09
CA ASP A 33 5.67 -3.32 -9.93
C ASP A 33 4.80 -4.25 -10.77
N THR A 34 4.12 -5.18 -10.12
CA THR A 34 3.24 -6.17 -10.74
C THR A 34 1.76 -5.76 -10.73
N SER A 35 1.45 -4.52 -10.34
CA SER A 35 0.08 -4.01 -10.22
C SER A 35 -0.74 -4.16 -11.48
N VAL A 36 -0.13 -3.80 -12.63
CA VAL A 36 -0.79 -3.87 -13.95
C VAL A 36 -0.97 -5.33 -14.35
N ILE A 37 0.06 -6.16 -14.15
CA ILE A 37 0.05 -7.60 -14.44
C ILE A 37 -1.07 -8.27 -13.64
N PHE A 38 -1.08 -8.06 -12.32
CA PHE A 38 -2.09 -8.62 -11.43
C PHE A 38 -3.50 -8.15 -11.78
N GLY A 39 -3.69 -6.83 -11.89
CA GLY A 39 -5.02 -6.26 -12.12
C GLY A 39 -5.62 -6.66 -13.46
N PHE A 40 -4.81 -6.66 -14.51
CA PHE A 40 -5.20 -7.10 -15.86
C PHE A 40 -5.59 -8.58 -15.88
N THR A 41 -4.69 -9.43 -15.38
CA THR A 41 -4.90 -10.88 -15.37
C THR A 41 -6.10 -11.26 -14.52
N ARG A 42 -6.26 -10.63 -13.36
CA ARG A 42 -7.44 -10.84 -12.51
C ARG A 42 -8.74 -10.50 -13.23
N TYR A 43 -8.79 -9.33 -13.89
CA TYR A 43 -9.98 -8.93 -14.65
C TYR A 43 -10.28 -9.91 -15.78
N LEU A 44 -9.25 -10.36 -16.51
CA LEU A 44 -9.36 -11.33 -17.59
C LEU A 44 -9.95 -12.66 -17.10
N LEU A 45 -9.42 -13.20 -15.99
CA LEU A 45 -9.92 -14.44 -15.39
C LEU A 45 -11.34 -14.28 -14.80
N ASP A 46 -11.61 -13.16 -14.13
CA ASP A 46 -12.96 -12.84 -13.63
C ASP A 46 -13.98 -12.78 -14.79
N LEU A 47 -13.61 -12.17 -15.93
CA LEU A 47 -14.45 -12.13 -17.13
C LEU A 47 -14.70 -13.52 -17.68
N ILE A 48 -13.67 -14.35 -17.80
CA ILE A 48 -13.79 -15.73 -18.28
C ILE A 48 -14.74 -16.54 -17.39
N ILE A 49 -14.60 -16.44 -16.07
CA ILE A 49 -15.44 -17.18 -15.10
C ILE A 49 -16.88 -16.70 -15.16
N ARG A 50 -17.10 -15.40 -15.21
CA ARG A 50 -18.42 -14.76 -15.15
C ARG A 50 -19.19 -14.92 -16.46
N GLU A 51 -18.55 -14.57 -17.58
CA GLU A 51 -19.20 -14.50 -18.88
C GLU A 51 -19.15 -15.81 -19.67
N ARG A 52 -18.21 -16.68 -19.36
CA ARG A 52 -17.98 -17.97 -20.06
C ARG A 52 -17.98 -17.80 -21.57
N PRO A 53 -17.10 -16.95 -22.13
CA PRO A 53 -17.04 -16.73 -23.56
C PRO A 53 -16.69 -18.03 -24.30
N SER A 54 -17.28 -18.25 -25.48
CA SER A 54 -16.88 -19.37 -26.33
C SER A 54 -15.57 -19.05 -27.09
N HIS A 55 -15.35 -17.75 -27.38
CA HIS A 55 -14.19 -17.25 -28.12
C HIS A 55 -13.67 -15.97 -27.46
N LEU A 56 -12.37 -15.79 -27.44
CA LEU A 56 -11.72 -14.65 -26.79
C LEU A 56 -10.42 -14.26 -27.51
N ALA A 57 -10.17 -12.97 -27.59
CA ALA A 57 -8.86 -12.43 -28.04
C ALA A 57 -8.55 -11.12 -27.30
N VAL A 58 -7.26 -10.80 -27.21
CA VAL A 58 -6.76 -9.54 -26.65
C VAL A 58 -5.99 -8.78 -27.71
N ALA A 59 -6.38 -7.54 -28.00
CA ALA A 59 -5.69 -6.67 -28.95
C ALA A 59 -4.81 -5.64 -28.21
N PHE A 60 -3.58 -5.44 -28.69
CA PHE A 60 -2.66 -4.41 -28.20
C PHE A 60 -2.18 -3.51 -29.38
N ASP A 61 -1.91 -2.25 -29.06
CA ASP A 61 -1.27 -1.35 -30.01
C ASP A 61 0.17 -1.79 -30.29
N PRO A 62 0.61 -1.79 -31.55
CA PRO A 62 1.99 -2.11 -31.89
C PRO A 62 2.93 -0.96 -31.47
N PRO A 63 4.21 -1.26 -31.15
CA PRO A 63 5.19 -0.24 -30.78
C PRO A 63 5.74 0.55 -31.99
N CYS A 64 4.92 0.81 -33.00
CA CYS A 64 5.29 1.51 -34.23
C CYS A 64 4.26 2.61 -34.56
N LYS A 65 4.61 3.47 -35.50
CA LYS A 65 3.67 4.47 -36.02
C LYS A 65 2.56 3.78 -36.83
N THR A 66 1.36 4.33 -36.72
CA THR A 66 0.19 3.86 -37.47
C THR A 66 -0.12 4.75 -38.66
N PHE A 67 -0.99 4.30 -39.56
CA PHE A 67 -1.41 5.07 -40.72
C PHE A 67 -1.95 6.47 -40.37
N ARG A 68 -2.51 6.65 -39.16
CA ARG A 68 -2.97 7.97 -38.68
C ARG A 68 -1.80 8.91 -38.43
N HIS A 69 -0.69 8.42 -37.92
CA HIS A 69 0.54 9.22 -37.73
C HIS A 69 1.20 9.61 -39.04
N GLU A 70 1.03 8.77 -40.10
CA GLU A 70 1.53 9.09 -41.43
C GLU A 70 0.68 10.18 -42.09
N ALA A 71 -0.65 10.09 -41.92
CA ALA A 71 -1.58 11.06 -42.49
C ALA A 71 -1.57 12.41 -41.74
N TYR A 72 -1.37 12.38 -40.41
CA TYR A 72 -1.35 13.57 -39.54
C TYR A 72 -0.24 13.46 -38.51
N PRO A 73 0.94 14.05 -38.75
CA PRO A 73 2.10 13.94 -37.86
C PRO A 73 1.88 14.44 -36.44
N GLU A 74 0.90 15.32 -36.22
CA GLU A 74 0.54 15.82 -34.89
C GLU A 74 -0.43 14.91 -34.13
N TYR A 75 -0.86 13.80 -34.73
CA TYR A 75 -1.74 12.82 -34.09
C TYR A 75 -1.08 12.26 -32.84
N LYS A 76 -1.80 12.31 -31.72
CA LYS A 76 -1.32 11.91 -30.37
C LYS A 76 -0.06 12.63 -29.86
N ALA A 77 0.37 13.74 -30.52
CA ALA A 77 1.56 14.49 -30.09
C ALA A 77 1.42 15.09 -28.69
N ASN A 78 0.20 15.32 -28.22
CA ASN A 78 -0.10 15.83 -26.87
C ASN A 78 -0.08 14.72 -25.78
N ARG A 79 -0.02 13.45 -26.16
CA ARG A 79 0.03 12.36 -25.19
C ARG A 79 1.38 12.33 -24.48
N GLN A 80 1.35 12.27 -23.17
CA GLN A 80 2.55 11.99 -22.38
C GLN A 80 3.00 10.56 -22.67
N ALA A 81 4.30 10.32 -22.62
CA ALA A 81 4.84 8.96 -22.74
C ALA A 81 4.18 8.05 -21.70
N ALA A 82 3.84 6.83 -22.10
CA ALA A 82 3.29 5.83 -21.18
C ALA A 82 4.22 5.64 -19.98
N PRO A 83 3.69 5.51 -18.76
CA PRO A 83 4.46 5.15 -17.58
C PRO A 83 5.31 3.90 -17.83
N GLU A 84 6.50 3.83 -17.23
CA GLU A 84 7.41 2.69 -17.45
C GLU A 84 6.77 1.37 -16.99
N VAL A 85 6.02 1.37 -15.90
CA VAL A 85 5.26 0.20 -15.43
C VAL A 85 4.34 -0.37 -16.51
N ILE A 86 3.70 0.47 -17.34
CA ILE A 86 2.86 -0.01 -18.44
C ILE A 86 3.71 -0.65 -19.55
N LYS A 87 4.85 -0.04 -19.88
CA LYS A 87 5.75 -0.60 -20.92
C LYS A 87 6.35 -1.93 -20.46
N ASP A 88 6.80 -1.97 -19.21
CA ASP A 88 7.43 -3.16 -18.61
C ASP A 88 6.42 -4.30 -18.41
N SER A 89 5.12 -3.98 -18.29
CA SER A 89 4.06 -4.97 -18.14
C SER A 89 3.55 -5.55 -19.46
N LEU A 90 3.86 -4.96 -20.60
CA LEU A 90 3.29 -5.39 -21.90
C LEU A 90 3.77 -6.78 -22.31
N GLU A 91 5.08 -7.04 -22.26
CA GLU A 91 5.64 -8.34 -22.61
C GLU A 91 5.18 -9.44 -21.63
N PRO A 92 5.28 -9.28 -20.30
CA PRO A 92 4.69 -10.19 -19.32
C PRO A 92 3.22 -10.51 -19.55
N LEU A 93 2.40 -9.50 -19.81
CA LEU A 93 0.96 -9.71 -20.04
C LEU A 93 0.70 -10.46 -21.35
N THR A 94 1.46 -10.15 -22.38
CA THR A 94 1.38 -10.86 -23.66
C THR A 94 1.71 -12.35 -23.48
N GLU A 95 2.72 -12.66 -22.67
CA GLU A 95 3.13 -14.01 -22.32
C GLU A 95 2.06 -14.75 -21.50
N ILE A 96 1.53 -14.08 -20.47
CA ILE A 96 0.42 -14.63 -19.66
C ILE A 96 -0.82 -14.92 -20.50
N VAL A 97 -1.25 -13.99 -21.36
CA VAL A 97 -2.43 -14.17 -22.20
C VAL A 97 -2.24 -15.37 -23.15
N ARG A 98 -1.05 -15.49 -23.76
CA ARG A 98 -0.74 -16.65 -24.63
C ARG A 98 -0.68 -17.96 -23.87
N SER A 99 -0.16 -17.96 -22.64
CA SER A 99 -0.10 -19.15 -21.79
C SER A 99 -1.48 -19.68 -21.39
N LEU A 100 -2.50 -18.82 -21.44
CA LEU A 100 -3.91 -19.19 -21.24
C LEU A 100 -4.60 -19.67 -22.54
N GLY A 101 -3.83 -19.85 -23.63
CA GLY A 101 -4.38 -20.23 -24.92
C GLY A 101 -5.15 -19.12 -25.64
N ILE A 102 -5.02 -17.86 -25.22
CA ILE A 102 -5.75 -16.73 -25.77
C ILE A 102 -4.87 -16.00 -26.80
N PRO A 103 -5.35 -15.80 -28.04
CA PRO A 103 -4.59 -15.10 -29.05
C PRO A 103 -4.38 -13.62 -28.71
N VAL A 104 -3.15 -13.17 -28.93
CA VAL A 104 -2.75 -11.76 -28.79
C VAL A 104 -2.66 -11.15 -30.19
N LEU A 105 -3.50 -10.17 -30.44
CA LEU A 105 -3.61 -9.47 -31.71
C LEU A 105 -2.79 -8.18 -31.67
N MET A 106 -1.79 -8.07 -32.52
CA MET A 106 -0.96 -6.88 -32.66
C MET A 106 -0.55 -6.75 -34.13
N VAL A 107 -1.20 -5.82 -34.86
CA VAL A 107 -0.99 -5.67 -36.30
C VAL A 107 -0.18 -4.39 -36.57
N PRO A 108 1.04 -4.48 -37.11
CA PRO A 108 1.84 -3.31 -37.44
C PRO A 108 1.12 -2.32 -38.34
N GLY A 109 1.18 -1.03 -37.99
CA GLY A 109 0.57 0.06 -38.76
C GLY A 109 -0.90 0.37 -38.39
N TYR A 110 -1.56 -0.44 -37.56
CA TYR A 110 -2.93 -0.26 -37.11
C TYR A 110 -3.00 -0.22 -35.57
N GLU A 111 -3.99 0.49 -35.06
CA GLU A 111 -4.23 0.55 -33.60
C GLU A 111 -5.12 -0.63 -33.17
N ALA A 112 -5.12 -0.93 -31.87
CA ALA A 112 -5.96 -1.99 -31.30
C ALA A 112 -7.44 -1.83 -31.67
N ASP A 113 -7.94 -0.59 -31.69
CA ASP A 113 -9.32 -0.26 -32.08
C ASP A 113 -9.65 -0.69 -33.53
N ASP A 114 -8.70 -0.53 -34.46
CA ASP A 114 -8.88 -0.94 -35.87
C ASP A 114 -8.92 -2.47 -35.98
N VAL A 115 -8.09 -3.15 -35.20
CA VAL A 115 -8.07 -4.62 -35.13
C VAL A 115 -9.37 -5.14 -34.55
N ILE A 116 -9.82 -4.56 -33.41
CA ILE A 116 -11.09 -4.91 -32.76
C ILE A 116 -12.27 -4.64 -33.70
N GLY A 117 -12.28 -3.47 -34.38
CA GLY A 117 -13.32 -3.10 -35.33
C GLY A 117 -13.43 -4.07 -36.51
N SER A 118 -12.31 -4.47 -37.07
CA SER A 118 -12.24 -5.43 -38.17
C SER A 118 -12.75 -6.80 -37.73
N MET A 119 -12.28 -7.29 -36.59
CA MET A 119 -12.73 -8.55 -36.01
C MET A 119 -14.24 -8.52 -35.72
N ALA A 120 -14.74 -7.41 -35.12
CA ALA A 120 -16.14 -7.29 -34.77
C ALA A 120 -17.06 -7.34 -36.01
N GLY A 121 -16.66 -6.67 -37.11
CA GLY A 121 -17.35 -6.75 -38.39
C GLY A 121 -17.35 -8.14 -39.00
N ASP A 122 -16.18 -8.75 -39.10
CA ASP A 122 -16.01 -10.06 -39.71
C ASP A 122 -16.75 -11.19 -38.98
N TRP A 123 -16.67 -11.22 -37.64
CA TRP A 123 -17.27 -12.29 -36.85
C TRP A 123 -18.75 -12.12 -36.59
N SER A 124 -19.25 -10.88 -36.49
CA SER A 124 -20.70 -10.65 -36.46
C SER A 124 -21.35 -11.09 -37.77
N GLY A 125 -20.66 -10.87 -38.93
CA GLY A 125 -21.10 -11.38 -40.23
C GLY A 125 -21.12 -12.90 -40.33
N LYS A 126 -20.36 -13.63 -39.49
CA LYS A 126 -20.39 -15.11 -39.37
C LYS A 126 -21.42 -15.62 -38.32
N GLY A 127 -22.21 -14.74 -37.73
CA GLY A 127 -23.28 -15.09 -36.79
C GLY A 127 -22.83 -15.17 -35.34
N PHE A 128 -21.73 -14.50 -34.96
CA PHE A 128 -21.30 -14.35 -33.57
C PHE A 128 -21.91 -13.12 -32.93
N ASP A 129 -22.23 -13.20 -31.66
CA ASP A 129 -22.41 -12.03 -30.81
C ASP A 129 -21.05 -11.58 -30.30
N VAL A 130 -20.62 -10.37 -30.69
CA VAL A 130 -19.28 -9.85 -30.41
C VAL A 130 -19.35 -8.79 -29.32
N TYR A 131 -18.54 -8.96 -28.29
CA TYR A 131 -18.42 -8.08 -27.12
C TYR A 131 -17.06 -7.40 -27.11
N MET A 132 -17.03 -6.11 -27.43
CA MET A 132 -15.82 -5.28 -27.38
C MET A 132 -15.61 -4.74 -25.96
N VAL A 133 -14.59 -5.22 -25.26
CA VAL A 133 -14.29 -4.85 -23.86
C VAL A 133 -13.33 -3.67 -23.84
N SER A 134 -13.87 -2.46 -23.79
CA SER A 134 -13.09 -1.22 -23.71
C SER A 134 -13.96 -0.06 -23.16
N PRO A 135 -13.39 0.84 -22.34
CA PRO A 135 -14.05 2.07 -21.92
C PRO A 135 -14.08 3.14 -23.01
N ASP A 136 -13.39 2.92 -24.16
CA ASP A 136 -13.25 3.94 -25.19
C ASP A 136 -14.60 4.24 -25.86
N LYS A 137 -14.92 5.54 -25.97
CA LYS A 137 -16.16 6.03 -26.57
C LYS A 137 -16.19 5.82 -28.10
N ASP A 138 -15.02 5.73 -28.72
CA ASP A 138 -14.88 5.68 -30.17
C ASP A 138 -15.37 4.35 -30.75
N LEU A 139 -15.25 3.25 -29.98
CA LEU A 139 -15.83 1.95 -30.34
C LEU A 139 -17.37 1.95 -30.43
N GLY A 140 -18.01 2.99 -29.90
CA GLY A 140 -19.46 3.17 -30.05
C GLY A 140 -19.94 3.20 -31.51
N GLN A 141 -19.08 3.62 -32.47
CA GLN A 141 -19.39 3.65 -33.90
C GLN A 141 -19.59 2.25 -34.52
N LEU A 142 -19.07 1.20 -33.86
CA LEU A 142 -19.07 -0.19 -34.34
C LEU A 142 -20.27 -0.99 -33.81
N ILE A 143 -21.03 -0.47 -32.87
CA ILE A 143 -22.14 -1.17 -32.24
C ILE A 143 -23.24 -1.46 -33.26
N SER A 144 -23.73 -2.70 -33.26
CA SER A 144 -24.78 -3.18 -34.15
C SER A 144 -25.75 -4.11 -33.40
N ASP A 145 -26.59 -4.83 -34.11
CA ASP A 145 -27.53 -5.79 -33.49
C ASP A 145 -26.81 -7.03 -32.92
N HIS A 146 -25.55 -7.30 -33.37
CA HIS A 146 -24.69 -8.39 -32.91
C HIS A 146 -23.30 -7.94 -32.42
N VAL A 147 -23.09 -6.64 -32.27
CA VAL A 147 -21.84 -6.06 -31.73
C VAL A 147 -22.17 -5.16 -30.57
N PHE A 148 -21.64 -5.51 -29.40
CA PHE A 148 -21.88 -4.84 -28.12
C PHE A 148 -20.59 -4.24 -27.59
N GLN A 149 -20.67 -3.14 -26.84
CA GLN A 149 -19.54 -2.61 -26.09
C GLN A 149 -19.70 -2.92 -24.61
N VAL A 150 -18.71 -3.56 -23.99
CA VAL A 150 -18.62 -3.80 -22.56
C VAL A 150 -17.69 -2.79 -21.94
N LYS A 151 -18.23 -1.92 -21.08
CA LYS A 151 -17.43 -0.94 -20.34
C LYS A 151 -17.12 -1.48 -18.96
N PRO A 152 -15.84 -1.77 -18.67
CA PRO A 152 -15.47 -2.30 -17.37
C PRO A 152 -15.96 -1.43 -16.21
N GLY A 153 -16.63 -2.00 -15.21
CA GLY A 153 -17.19 -1.31 -14.05
C GLY A 153 -16.09 -0.69 -13.16
N LYS A 154 -16.34 0.39 -12.42
CA LYS A 154 -15.36 1.01 -11.52
C LYS A 154 -15.33 0.28 -10.18
N SER A 155 -14.13 -0.11 -9.73
CA SER A 155 -13.86 -0.54 -8.34
C SER A 155 -14.98 -1.35 -7.67
N GLY A 156 -15.27 -2.56 -8.18
CA GLY A 156 -16.28 -3.45 -7.62
C GLY A 156 -17.72 -3.25 -8.14
N ALA A 157 -17.92 -2.34 -9.10
CA ALA A 157 -19.18 -2.24 -9.84
C ALA A 157 -19.20 -3.22 -11.01
N GLU A 158 -20.39 -3.70 -11.37
CA GLU A 158 -20.60 -4.53 -12.55
C GLU A 158 -20.22 -3.80 -13.84
N ASP A 159 -19.86 -4.56 -14.88
CA ASP A 159 -19.57 -4.04 -16.20
C ASP A 159 -20.86 -3.57 -16.89
N GLU A 160 -20.81 -2.43 -17.58
CA GLU A 160 -21.93 -1.88 -18.34
C GLU A 160 -21.87 -2.40 -19.78
N THR A 161 -22.84 -3.19 -20.20
CA THR A 161 -22.99 -3.57 -21.61
C THR A 161 -23.84 -2.53 -22.34
N VAL A 162 -23.29 -1.96 -23.39
CA VAL A 162 -23.93 -0.93 -24.25
C VAL A 162 -24.32 -1.59 -25.54
N ASP A 163 -25.61 -1.62 -25.83
CA ASP A 163 -26.20 -2.07 -27.08
C ASP A 163 -26.56 -0.88 -28.00
N ARG A 164 -27.08 -1.19 -29.18
CA ARG A 164 -27.48 -0.20 -30.18
C ARG A 164 -28.51 0.77 -29.64
N GLN A 165 -29.55 0.28 -28.93
CA GLN A 165 -30.63 1.12 -28.45
C GLN A 165 -30.13 2.07 -27.34
N SER A 166 -29.45 1.55 -26.35
CA SER A 166 -28.90 2.34 -25.24
C SER A 166 -27.90 3.40 -25.71
N LEU A 167 -27.07 3.08 -26.72
CA LEU A 167 -26.16 4.06 -27.34
C LEU A 167 -26.95 5.16 -28.03
N CYS A 168 -27.91 4.80 -28.90
CA CYS A 168 -28.69 5.77 -29.65
C CYS A 168 -29.49 6.72 -28.73
N ASP A 169 -30.13 6.18 -27.70
CA ASP A 169 -30.86 6.97 -26.68
C ASP A 169 -29.92 7.90 -25.92
N LYS A 170 -28.77 7.41 -25.49
CA LYS A 170 -27.75 8.19 -24.74
C LYS A 170 -27.18 9.34 -25.56
N PHE A 171 -26.97 9.16 -26.86
CA PHE A 171 -26.38 10.14 -27.73
C PHE A 171 -27.43 11.00 -28.46
N GLY A 172 -28.69 10.60 -28.49
CA GLY A 172 -29.79 11.25 -29.21
C GLY A 172 -29.62 11.12 -30.73
N ILE A 173 -29.20 9.94 -31.19
CA ILE A 173 -28.92 9.63 -32.61
C ILE A 173 -29.76 8.45 -33.09
N SER A 174 -29.90 8.29 -34.39
CA SER A 174 -30.69 7.22 -35.02
C SER A 174 -29.88 5.97 -35.38
N SER A 175 -28.56 6.10 -35.44
CA SER A 175 -27.62 5.01 -35.80
C SER A 175 -26.29 5.19 -35.11
N PRO A 176 -25.63 4.09 -34.63
CA PRO A 176 -24.27 4.11 -34.09
C PRO A 176 -23.21 4.72 -35.02
N ALA A 177 -23.35 4.56 -36.34
CA ALA A 177 -22.44 5.17 -37.32
C ALA A 177 -22.33 6.70 -37.19
N GLN A 178 -23.37 7.38 -36.65
CA GLN A 178 -23.36 8.82 -36.40
C GLN A 178 -22.41 9.24 -35.27
N VAL A 179 -21.85 8.31 -34.51
CA VAL A 179 -20.79 8.59 -33.53
C VAL A 179 -19.57 9.18 -34.23
N VAL A 180 -19.24 8.74 -35.44
CA VAL A 180 -18.15 9.31 -36.25
C VAL A 180 -18.40 10.82 -36.52
N ASP A 181 -19.65 11.20 -36.87
CA ASP A 181 -19.99 12.58 -37.13
C ASP A 181 -19.90 13.42 -35.85
N ILE A 182 -20.33 12.88 -34.71
CA ILE A 182 -20.21 13.53 -33.41
C ILE A 182 -18.73 13.77 -33.06
N LEU A 183 -17.88 12.77 -33.20
CA LEU A 183 -16.45 12.85 -32.91
C LEU A 183 -15.74 13.80 -33.90
N THR A 184 -16.13 13.81 -35.14
CA THR A 184 -15.61 14.75 -36.16
C THR A 184 -15.84 16.22 -35.76
N ILE A 185 -17.03 16.53 -35.22
CA ILE A 185 -17.40 17.91 -34.79
C ILE A 185 -16.76 18.23 -33.43
N TRP A 186 -16.83 17.29 -32.49
CA TRP A 186 -16.34 17.51 -31.13
C TRP A 186 -14.82 17.54 -31.08
N GLY A 187 -14.14 16.73 -31.93
CA GLY A 187 -12.73 16.48 -31.88
C GLY A 187 -12.34 15.58 -30.71
N ASP A 188 -11.07 15.22 -30.63
CA ASP A 188 -10.48 14.53 -29.50
C ASP A 188 -9.19 15.21 -29.04
N SER A 189 -9.23 15.87 -27.88
CA SER A 189 -8.07 16.56 -27.32
C SER A 189 -7.00 15.60 -26.82
N SER A 190 -7.36 14.34 -26.46
CA SER A 190 -6.40 13.33 -26.03
C SER A 190 -5.58 12.80 -27.19
N ASP A 191 -6.17 12.71 -28.39
CA ASP A 191 -5.54 12.24 -29.62
C ASP A 191 -5.11 13.37 -30.54
N ASN A 192 -5.27 14.61 -30.07
CA ASN A 192 -4.97 15.81 -30.84
C ASN A 192 -5.73 15.90 -32.17
N VAL A 193 -6.98 15.40 -32.16
CA VAL A 193 -7.87 15.51 -33.32
C VAL A 193 -8.62 16.85 -33.25
N PRO A 194 -8.50 17.74 -34.25
CA PRO A 194 -9.15 19.02 -34.23
C PRO A 194 -10.67 18.89 -34.37
N GLY A 195 -11.41 19.56 -33.48
CA GLY A 195 -12.86 19.69 -33.53
C GLY A 195 -13.30 21.10 -33.94
N VAL A 196 -14.60 21.31 -34.02
CA VAL A 196 -15.20 22.64 -34.32
C VAL A 196 -15.12 23.53 -33.08
N LYS A 197 -14.42 24.65 -33.20
CA LYS A 197 -14.19 25.59 -32.09
C LYS A 197 -15.50 26.09 -31.46
N GLY A 198 -15.63 25.82 -30.14
CA GLY A 198 -16.80 26.24 -29.37
C GLY A 198 -18.01 25.30 -29.45
N ILE A 199 -17.88 24.15 -30.12
CA ILE A 199 -18.85 23.06 -30.11
C ILE A 199 -18.27 21.87 -29.39
N GLY A 200 -18.68 21.63 -28.13
CA GLY A 200 -18.31 20.45 -27.35
C GLY A 200 -19.27 19.29 -27.57
N GLU A 201 -19.09 18.21 -26.84
CA GLU A 201 -19.83 16.95 -26.95
C GLU A 201 -21.36 17.15 -27.04
N VAL A 202 -21.94 17.89 -26.09
CA VAL A 202 -23.39 18.13 -26.03
C VAL A 202 -23.89 18.88 -27.27
N GLY A 203 -23.09 19.83 -27.76
CA GLY A 203 -23.41 20.59 -28.99
C GLY A 203 -23.36 19.71 -30.22
N ALA A 204 -22.32 18.91 -30.38
CA ALA A 204 -22.12 17.95 -31.46
C ALA A 204 -23.27 16.94 -31.52
N ARG A 205 -23.65 16.33 -30.40
CA ARG A 205 -24.78 15.38 -30.29
C ARG A 205 -26.10 16.03 -30.75
N LYS A 206 -26.41 17.26 -30.31
CA LYS A 206 -27.62 17.97 -30.71
C LYS A 206 -27.65 18.28 -32.21
N LEU A 207 -26.53 18.66 -32.79
CA LEU A 207 -26.42 18.94 -34.20
C LEU A 207 -26.58 17.69 -35.06
N VAL A 208 -25.87 16.64 -34.73
CA VAL A 208 -25.93 15.34 -35.43
C VAL A 208 -27.31 14.70 -35.24
N GLY A 209 -27.90 14.75 -34.06
CA GLY A 209 -29.24 14.23 -33.80
C GLY A 209 -30.32 14.98 -34.62
N LYS A 210 -30.13 16.30 -34.89
CA LYS A 210 -31.07 17.08 -35.67
C LYS A 210 -30.87 16.93 -37.18
N TYR A 211 -29.64 16.99 -37.67
CA TYR A 211 -29.30 17.07 -39.09
C TYR A 211 -28.72 15.77 -39.68
N GLY A 212 -28.55 14.75 -38.87
CA GLY A 212 -28.14 13.39 -39.30
C GLY A 212 -26.65 13.18 -39.46
N SER A 213 -25.92 14.12 -40.04
CA SER A 213 -24.49 14.00 -40.33
C SER A 213 -23.80 15.36 -40.40
N VAL A 214 -22.45 15.35 -40.43
CA VAL A 214 -21.65 16.58 -40.69
C VAL A 214 -22.06 17.20 -42.02
N ASP A 215 -22.27 16.40 -43.06
CA ASP A 215 -22.69 16.88 -44.38
C ASP A 215 -24.10 17.50 -44.34
N GLY A 216 -25.03 16.89 -43.60
CA GLY A 216 -26.36 17.44 -43.32
C GLY A 216 -26.31 18.79 -42.59
N ILE A 217 -25.42 18.92 -41.60
CA ILE A 217 -25.22 20.19 -40.89
C ILE A 217 -24.65 21.24 -41.83
N MET A 218 -23.68 20.89 -42.68
CA MET A 218 -23.10 21.84 -43.66
C MET A 218 -24.11 22.34 -44.70
N GLN A 219 -25.11 21.52 -45.06
CA GLN A 219 -26.20 21.92 -45.95
C GLN A 219 -27.22 22.86 -45.28
N HIS A 220 -27.31 22.88 -43.93
CA HIS A 220 -28.30 23.63 -43.18
C HIS A 220 -27.66 24.71 -42.29
N LEU A 221 -26.52 25.27 -42.70
CA LEU A 221 -25.79 26.29 -41.94
C LEU A 221 -26.61 27.54 -41.63
N ASP A 222 -27.56 27.88 -42.53
CA ASP A 222 -28.42 29.07 -42.36
C ASP A 222 -29.47 28.89 -41.25
N GLU A 223 -29.73 27.65 -40.83
CA GLU A 223 -30.62 27.36 -39.69
C GLU A 223 -29.89 27.39 -38.33
N LEU A 224 -28.56 27.48 -38.34
CA LEU A 224 -27.75 27.48 -37.13
C LEU A 224 -27.64 28.91 -36.54
N PRO A 225 -27.43 28.99 -35.21
CA PRO A 225 -27.01 30.26 -34.60
C PRO A 225 -25.77 30.81 -35.31
N PRO A 226 -25.70 32.16 -35.56
CA PRO A 226 -24.62 32.76 -36.36
C PRO A 226 -23.20 32.37 -35.93
N LYS A 227 -22.98 32.21 -34.61
CA LYS A 227 -21.69 31.80 -34.08
C LYS A 227 -21.33 30.33 -34.43
N GLN A 228 -22.31 29.44 -34.39
CA GLN A 228 -22.11 28.02 -34.75
C GLN A 228 -21.94 27.86 -36.25
N ALA A 229 -22.73 28.56 -37.06
CA ALA A 229 -22.58 28.56 -38.51
C ALA A 229 -21.20 29.07 -38.95
N ALA A 230 -20.71 30.14 -38.32
CA ALA A 230 -19.37 30.67 -38.59
C ALA A 230 -18.28 29.65 -38.19
N ALA A 231 -18.38 29.02 -37.00
CA ALA A 231 -17.44 28.01 -36.55
C ALA A 231 -17.40 26.75 -37.44
N MET A 232 -18.58 26.31 -37.95
CA MET A 232 -18.65 25.16 -38.87
C MET A 232 -18.03 25.53 -40.25
N ARG A 233 -18.20 26.76 -40.75
CA ARG A 233 -17.53 27.19 -41.97
C ARG A 233 -16.01 27.29 -41.81
N GLU A 234 -15.54 27.82 -40.69
CA GLU A 234 -14.11 27.90 -40.39
C GLU A 234 -13.46 26.51 -40.27
N ALA A 235 -14.20 25.52 -39.75
CA ALA A 235 -13.73 24.15 -39.59
C ALA A 235 -13.76 23.33 -40.90
N ALA A 236 -14.42 23.77 -41.94
CA ALA A 236 -14.67 22.99 -43.16
C ALA A 236 -13.40 22.36 -43.76
N ASP A 237 -12.27 23.07 -43.72
CA ASP A 237 -11.01 22.63 -44.33
C ASP A 237 -10.38 21.42 -43.61
N HIS A 238 -10.66 21.23 -42.30
CA HIS A 238 -10.09 20.13 -41.53
C HIS A 238 -11.09 19.02 -41.15
N LEU A 239 -12.39 19.22 -41.32
CA LEU A 239 -13.40 18.21 -40.98
C LEU A 239 -13.17 16.85 -41.68
N ALA A 240 -12.69 16.85 -42.93
CA ALA A 240 -12.37 15.61 -43.66
C ALA A 240 -11.22 14.85 -42.99
N MET A 241 -10.19 15.57 -42.54
CA MET A 241 -9.06 14.97 -41.82
C MET A 241 -9.53 14.47 -40.43
N SER A 242 -10.30 15.26 -39.70
CA SER A 242 -10.85 14.87 -38.41
C SER A 242 -11.71 13.62 -38.53
N ARG A 243 -12.60 13.54 -39.53
CA ARG A 243 -13.39 12.34 -39.83
C ARG A 243 -12.51 11.14 -40.12
N PHE A 244 -11.44 11.28 -40.93
CA PHE A 244 -10.48 10.23 -41.23
C PHE A 244 -9.80 9.72 -39.93
N LEU A 245 -9.39 10.60 -39.04
CA LEU A 245 -8.67 10.24 -37.82
C LEU A 245 -9.55 9.51 -36.79
N VAL A 246 -10.84 9.90 -36.64
CA VAL A 246 -11.78 9.29 -35.68
C VAL A 246 -12.48 8.04 -36.24
N THR A 247 -12.39 7.78 -37.54
CA THR A 247 -13.00 6.58 -38.13
C THR A 247 -12.15 5.36 -37.87
N ILE A 248 -12.73 4.37 -37.25
CA ILE A 248 -12.08 3.07 -37.01
C ILE A 248 -12.13 2.26 -38.31
N LYS A 249 -10.99 1.71 -38.69
CA LYS A 249 -10.92 0.80 -39.84
C LYS A 249 -11.50 -0.56 -39.50
N THR A 250 -12.23 -1.13 -40.47
CA THR A 250 -12.91 -2.43 -40.31
C THR A 250 -12.50 -3.44 -41.39
N ASP A 251 -11.38 -3.18 -42.06
CA ASP A 251 -10.86 -3.97 -43.16
C ASP A 251 -9.41 -4.47 -42.92
N VAL A 252 -8.96 -4.49 -41.66
CA VAL A 252 -7.62 -4.97 -41.29
C VAL A 252 -7.59 -6.49 -41.30
N ALA A 253 -6.69 -7.05 -42.07
CA ALA A 253 -6.50 -8.50 -42.12
C ALA A 253 -5.81 -9.00 -40.83
N THR A 254 -6.53 -9.69 -39.99
CA THR A 254 -6.02 -10.23 -38.71
C THR A 254 -5.49 -11.64 -38.81
N GLY A 255 -5.93 -12.38 -39.86
CA GLY A 255 -5.48 -13.76 -40.11
C GLY A 255 -5.93 -14.81 -39.09
N CYS A 256 -6.78 -14.44 -38.12
CA CYS A 256 -7.21 -15.36 -37.09
C CYS A 256 -8.30 -16.32 -37.57
N THR A 257 -8.12 -17.59 -37.25
CA THR A 257 -9.11 -18.65 -37.44
C THR A 257 -10.07 -18.82 -36.29
N GLU A 258 -11.18 -19.51 -36.49
CA GLU A 258 -12.15 -19.81 -35.44
C GLU A 258 -11.53 -20.68 -34.34
N GLU A 259 -10.70 -21.63 -34.70
CA GLU A 259 -10.04 -22.53 -33.75
C GLU A 259 -9.05 -21.76 -32.83
N GLU A 260 -8.31 -20.79 -33.37
CA GLU A 260 -7.39 -19.97 -32.57
C GLU A 260 -8.12 -19.05 -31.59
N LEU A 261 -9.32 -18.61 -31.92
CA LEU A 261 -10.14 -17.76 -31.06
C LEU A 261 -10.89 -18.54 -29.98
N ARG A 262 -11.07 -19.85 -30.18
CA ARG A 262 -11.82 -20.70 -29.25
C ARG A 262 -11.11 -20.73 -27.89
N LEU A 263 -11.85 -20.35 -26.85
CA LEU A 263 -11.32 -20.40 -25.51
C LEU A 263 -11.33 -21.83 -24.96
N ASP A 264 -10.16 -22.42 -24.89
CA ASP A 264 -9.96 -23.76 -24.32
C ASP A 264 -8.62 -23.81 -23.56
N ILE A 265 -8.69 -23.59 -22.25
CA ILE A 265 -7.53 -23.62 -21.37
C ILE A 265 -7.27 -25.08 -20.97
N GLN A 266 -6.54 -25.83 -21.82
CA GLN A 266 -6.26 -27.25 -21.59
C GLN A 266 -5.17 -27.47 -20.56
N ASP A 267 -4.12 -26.62 -20.55
CA ASP A 267 -2.98 -26.71 -19.64
C ASP A 267 -2.69 -25.34 -19.00
N PRO A 268 -3.17 -25.09 -17.76
CA PRO A 268 -2.90 -23.85 -17.08
C PRO A 268 -1.50 -23.77 -16.43
N SER A 269 -0.65 -24.81 -16.52
CA SER A 269 0.64 -24.90 -15.84
C SER A 269 1.59 -23.78 -16.24
N ALA A 270 1.64 -23.42 -17.52
CA ALA A 270 2.44 -22.32 -18.01
C ALA A 270 1.99 -20.97 -17.42
N ALA A 271 0.68 -20.73 -17.34
CA ALA A 271 0.13 -19.53 -16.72
C ALA A 271 0.41 -19.53 -15.21
N ALA A 272 0.26 -20.66 -14.52
CA ALA A 272 0.58 -20.80 -13.13
C ALA A 272 2.04 -20.48 -12.81
N ASN A 273 2.97 -20.93 -13.64
CA ASN A 273 4.40 -20.60 -13.52
C ASN A 273 4.65 -19.10 -13.64
N LEU A 274 4.01 -18.42 -14.60
CA LEU A 274 4.11 -16.97 -14.77
C LEU A 274 3.50 -16.22 -13.56
N PHE A 275 2.36 -16.69 -13.02
CA PHE A 275 1.76 -16.10 -11.82
C PHE A 275 2.69 -16.19 -10.61
N ASN A 276 3.41 -17.30 -10.47
CA ASN A 276 4.45 -17.47 -9.44
C ASN A 276 5.65 -16.58 -9.72
N GLN A 277 6.12 -16.50 -10.97
CA GLN A 277 7.24 -15.64 -11.35
C GLN A 277 7.00 -14.17 -11.02
N TYR A 278 5.77 -13.69 -11.24
CA TYR A 278 5.35 -12.31 -10.92
C TYR A 278 4.77 -12.16 -9.51
N GLU A 279 4.77 -13.24 -8.71
CA GLU A 279 4.31 -13.25 -7.31
C GLU A 279 2.83 -12.84 -7.16
N CYS A 280 1.97 -13.40 -7.99
CA CYS A 280 0.53 -13.19 -7.99
C CYS A 280 -0.26 -14.45 -7.58
N PRO A 281 0.00 -15.06 -6.38
CA PRO A 281 -0.53 -16.37 -6.02
C PRO A 281 -2.07 -16.44 -5.95
N SER A 282 -2.73 -15.33 -5.67
CA SER A 282 -4.20 -15.29 -5.63
C SER A 282 -4.86 -15.52 -7.00
N LEU A 283 -4.11 -15.40 -8.10
CA LEU A 283 -4.59 -15.72 -9.44
C LEU A 283 -4.62 -17.24 -9.71
N LEU A 284 -3.80 -18.01 -8.99
CA LEU A 284 -3.77 -19.48 -9.12
C LEU A 284 -5.12 -20.12 -8.81
N ALA A 285 -5.82 -19.64 -7.78
CA ALA A 285 -7.14 -20.12 -7.39
C ALA A 285 -8.24 -19.84 -8.44
N MET A 286 -7.96 -19.00 -9.44
CA MET A 286 -8.89 -18.65 -10.52
C MET A 286 -8.66 -19.46 -11.80
N LEU A 287 -7.58 -20.26 -11.86
CA LEU A 287 -7.32 -21.14 -12.99
C LEU A 287 -8.26 -22.37 -12.93
N PRO A 288 -8.68 -22.93 -14.08
CA PRO A 288 -9.42 -24.19 -14.13
C PRO A 288 -8.59 -25.31 -13.47
N ALA A 289 -9.24 -26.18 -12.70
CA ALA A 289 -8.58 -27.38 -12.22
C ALA A 289 -8.23 -28.28 -13.43
N VAL A 290 -7.02 -28.82 -13.43
CA VAL A 290 -6.60 -29.79 -14.45
C VAL A 290 -7.52 -31.02 -14.34
N SER A 291 -8.38 -31.23 -15.33
CA SER A 291 -9.17 -32.46 -15.41
C SER A 291 -8.26 -33.60 -15.84
N ASP A 292 -8.04 -34.55 -14.95
CA ASP A 292 -7.39 -35.83 -15.21
C ASP A 292 -8.12 -36.60 -16.32
N SER A 293 -7.74 -36.43 -17.55
CA SER A 293 -8.13 -37.30 -18.67
C SER A 293 -6.87 -37.95 -19.25
N GLY A 294 -6.72 -39.19 -18.91
CA GLY A 294 -5.63 -40.11 -19.08
C GLY A 294 -4.90 -40.17 -20.41
N THR A 295 -3.72 -40.81 -20.24
CA THR A 295 -2.74 -41.35 -21.19
C THR A 295 -1.65 -40.40 -21.62
N THR A 296 -0.41 -40.60 -21.29
CA THR A 296 0.55 -41.69 -21.55
C THR A 296 1.82 -41.44 -20.71
N ALA A 297 2.24 -42.42 -19.96
CA ALA A 297 3.55 -42.45 -19.31
C ALA A 297 4.65 -42.41 -20.36
N ASP A 298 5.67 -41.59 -20.14
CA ASP A 298 7.10 -41.78 -20.45
C ASP A 298 7.94 -40.49 -20.65
N ALA A 299 7.47 -39.30 -20.19
CA ALA A 299 8.29 -38.08 -20.29
C ALA A 299 8.33 -37.19 -19.05
N ASP A 300 7.62 -37.52 -17.97
CA ASP A 300 7.38 -36.62 -16.85
C ASP A 300 8.19 -36.89 -15.58
N GLU A 301 9.03 -37.94 -15.53
CA GLU A 301 9.81 -38.25 -14.31
C GLU A 301 10.93 -37.24 -13.98
N GLU A 302 11.36 -36.38 -14.90
CA GLU A 302 12.44 -35.39 -14.60
C GLU A 302 11.91 -34.00 -14.14
N LYS A 303 10.62 -33.69 -14.31
CA LYS A 303 10.06 -32.37 -13.92
C LYS A 303 9.33 -32.36 -12.58
N GLU A 304 8.86 -33.47 -12.08
CA GLU A 304 8.21 -33.59 -10.76
C GLU A 304 9.17 -33.50 -9.56
N ASN A 305 10.46 -33.75 -9.76
CA ASN A 305 11.46 -33.76 -8.69
C ASN A 305 11.81 -32.38 -8.09
N GLY A 306 11.31 -31.27 -8.62
CA GLY A 306 11.58 -29.91 -8.14
C GLY A 306 10.56 -29.31 -7.19
N THR A 307 9.41 -29.94 -6.97
CA THR A 307 8.24 -29.33 -6.29
C THR A 307 7.93 -29.95 -4.93
N ARG A 308 8.60 -31.02 -4.53
CA ARG A 308 8.36 -31.72 -3.27
C ARG A 308 9.30 -31.25 -2.17
N VAL A 309 8.75 -30.96 -0.98
CA VAL A 309 9.51 -30.73 0.25
C VAL A 309 9.61 -32.07 0.98
N GLU A 310 10.79 -32.68 0.91
CA GLU A 310 11.04 -33.95 1.61
C GLU A 310 11.37 -33.71 3.07
N PHE A 311 10.58 -34.26 3.99
CA PHE A 311 10.86 -34.27 5.40
C PHE A 311 10.43 -35.61 6.03
N ARG A 312 11.02 -35.92 7.19
CA ARG A 312 10.69 -37.11 7.97
C ARG A 312 10.38 -36.68 9.41
N TYR A 313 9.28 -37.21 9.96
CA TYR A 313 9.01 -37.04 11.37
C TYR A 313 10.02 -37.82 12.22
N THR A 314 10.39 -37.27 13.38
CA THR A 314 11.36 -37.86 14.29
C THR A 314 10.96 -37.67 15.75
N GLY A 315 11.67 -38.35 16.68
CA GLY A 315 11.48 -38.20 18.12
C GLY A 315 12.30 -37.05 18.72
N ALA A 316 11.96 -36.66 19.96
CA ALA A 316 12.61 -35.56 20.68
C ALA A 316 14.12 -35.74 20.86
N GLU A 317 14.61 -36.97 21.10
CA GLU A 317 16.02 -37.26 21.30
C GLU A 317 16.83 -37.14 20.00
N GLU A 318 16.26 -37.65 18.89
CA GLU A 318 16.91 -37.57 17.57
C GLU A 318 16.98 -36.13 17.08
N ILE A 319 15.86 -35.33 17.18
CA ILE A 319 15.86 -33.94 16.76
C ILE A 319 16.84 -33.09 17.60
N SER A 320 16.97 -33.37 18.91
CA SER A 320 17.90 -32.65 19.78
C SER A 320 19.35 -32.94 19.39
N THR A 321 19.69 -34.19 19.14
CA THR A 321 21.03 -34.60 18.69
C THR A 321 21.37 -34.00 17.33
N ALA A 322 20.41 -34.01 16.40
CA ALA A 322 20.57 -33.41 15.09
C ALA A 322 20.74 -31.89 15.15
N ALA A 323 20.00 -31.21 16.01
CA ALA A 323 20.09 -29.74 16.20
C ALA A 323 21.44 -29.35 16.80
N ASP A 324 21.95 -30.09 17.78
CA ASP A 324 23.29 -29.87 18.36
C ASP A 324 24.38 -30.03 17.30
N LYS A 325 24.26 -31.03 16.44
CA LYS A 325 25.23 -31.29 15.36
C LYS A 325 25.16 -30.23 14.28
N ALA A 326 23.95 -29.82 13.86
CA ALA A 326 23.73 -28.84 12.81
C ALA A 326 24.00 -27.39 13.26
N GLY A 327 23.93 -27.10 14.55
CA GLY A 327 24.06 -25.77 15.15
C GLY A 327 22.90 -24.79 14.75
N ILE A 328 21.84 -25.33 14.12
CA ILE A 328 20.69 -24.55 13.67
C ILE A 328 19.42 -25.40 13.67
N ALA A 329 18.28 -24.76 14.02
CA ALA A 329 16.98 -25.38 13.96
C ALA A 329 15.95 -24.38 13.41
N GLY A 330 15.05 -24.86 12.54
CA GLY A 330 13.85 -24.13 12.10
C GLY A 330 12.74 -24.26 13.14
N LEU A 331 11.97 -23.22 13.32
CA LEU A 331 10.92 -23.13 14.33
C LEU A 331 9.63 -22.59 13.74
N VAL A 332 8.52 -23.31 13.97
CA VAL A 332 7.14 -22.86 13.68
C VAL A 332 6.27 -23.15 14.89
N LEU A 333 5.50 -22.17 15.33
CA LEU A 333 4.54 -22.31 16.43
C LEU A 333 3.13 -21.95 15.94
N LEU A 334 2.19 -22.87 16.12
CA LEU A 334 0.76 -22.64 15.89
C LEU A 334 0.07 -22.39 17.22
N ARG A 335 -0.78 -21.38 17.27
CA ARG A 335 -1.56 -21.06 18.45
C ARG A 335 -2.84 -21.88 18.55
N LYS A 336 -3.33 -22.05 19.77
CA LYS A 336 -4.58 -22.70 20.14
C LYS A 336 -5.78 -22.16 19.34
N GLU A 337 -5.82 -20.87 19.07
CA GLU A 337 -6.89 -20.25 18.27
C GLU A 337 -6.90 -20.76 16.82
N GLN A 338 -5.76 -21.21 16.32
CA GLN A 338 -5.59 -21.73 14.97
C GLN A 338 -5.80 -23.24 14.90
N ALA A 339 -5.27 -23.99 15.87
CA ALA A 339 -5.17 -25.45 15.84
C ALA A 339 -5.87 -26.17 17.00
N GLY A 340 -6.68 -25.47 17.80
CA GLY A 340 -7.35 -26.04 18.99
C GLY A 340 -6.45 -26.18 20.22
N GLN A 341 -5.15 -26.25 20.04
CA GLN A 341 -4.10 -26.27 21.08
C GLN A 341 -2.81 -25.74 20.49
N ASP A 342 -1.89 -25.28 21.35
CA ASP A 342 -0.57 -24.81 20.90
C ASP A 342 0.26 -25.99 20.41
N ILE A 343 0.92 -25.84 19.26
CA ILE A 343 1.74 -26.88 18.65
C ILE A 343 3.10 -26.28 18.27
N CYS A 344 4.17 -26.91 18.71
CA CYS A 344 5.53 -26.55 18.37
C CYS A 344 6.10 -27.52 17.32
N PHE A 345 6.66 -27.00 16.27
CA PHE A 345 7.39 -27.72 15.25
C PHE A 345 8.84 -27.27 15.26
N VAL A 346 9.74 -28.21 15.38
CA VAL A 346 11.18 -28.01 15.30
C VAL A 346 11.71 -28.79 14.12
N SER A 347 12.49 -28.17 13.27
CA SER A 347 13.10 -28.83 12.12
C SER A 347 14.61 -28.67 12.11
N VAL A 348 15.29 -29.66 11.52
CA VAL A 348 16.73 -29.65 11.27
C VAL A 348 16.97 -30.10 9.83
N PRO A 349 17.82 -29.43 9.04
CA PRO A 349 18.10 -29.85 7.68
C PRO A 349 18.76 -31.26 7.67
N GLY A 350 18.38 -32.08 6.70
CA GLY A 350 19.03 -33.37 6.47
C GLY A 350 20.50 -33.23 6.06
N GLU A 351 21.30 -34.28 6.25
CA GLU A 351 22.68 -34.32 5.80
C GLU A 351 22.78 -34.79 4.35
N GLY A 352 23.44 -34.03 3.52
CA GLY A 352 23.56 -34.32 2.07
C GLY A 352 22.21 -34.29 1.39
N ASN A 353 21.78 -35.39 0.78
CA ASN A 353 20.50 -35.58 0.10
C ASN A 353 19.41 -36.15 1.02
N SER A 354 19.64 -36.23 2.33
CA SER A 354 18.63 -36.75 3.26
C SER A 354 17.51 -35.71 3.47
N PRO A 355 16.24 -36.14 3.67
CA PRO A 355 15.12 -35.25 3.98
C PRO A 355 15.36 -34.50 5.30
N ALA A 356 14.73 -33.34 5.44
CA ALA A 356 14.72 -32.60 6.69
C ALA A 356 14.04 -33.41 7.80
N LEU A 357 14.58 -33.32 9.04
CA LEU A 357 13.94 -33.90 10.22
C LEU A 357 12.96 -32.89 10.78
N VAL A 358 11.72 -33.31 11.08
CA VAL A 358 10.69 -32.49 11.72
C VAL A 358 10.17 -33.19 12.97
N PHE A 359 10.16 -32.47 14.06
CA PHE A 359 9.55 -32.90 15.31
C PHE A 359 8.35 -32.04 15.64
N LYS A 360 7.20 -32.65 15.89
CA LYS A 360 5.94 -32.03 16.28
C LYS A 360 5.63 -32.34 17.72
N THR A 361 5.29 -31.34 18.52
CA THR A 361 4.92 -31.57 19.94
C THR A 361 3.87 -30.55 20.39
N HIS A 362 2.99 -30.99 21.30
CA HIS A 362 2.07 -30.14 22.05
C HIS A 362 2.68 -29.72 23.42
N ASP A 363 3.81 -30.27 23.78
CA ASP A 363 4.57 -29.92 24.98
C ASP A 363 5.96 -29.42 24.57
N PRO A 364 6.13 -28.09 24.41
CA PRO A 364 7.41 -27.51 24.03
C PRO A 364 8.55 -27.81 25.02
N SER A 365 8.24 -28.26 26.25
CA SER A 365 9.25 -28.66 27.24
C SER A 365 10.10 -29.83 26.77
N THR A 366 9.59 -30.69 25.89
CA THR A 366 10.30 -31.84 25.29
C THR A 366 11.50 -31.40 24.43
N VAL A 367 11.50 -30.19 23.92
CA VAL A 367 12.62 -29.60 23.14
C VAL A 367 13.22 -28.37 23.83
N ARG A 368 13.01 -28.23 25.13
CA ARG A 368 13.56 -27.13 25.94
C ARG A 368 15.08 -26.97 25.73
N GLY A 369 15.81 -28.05 25.59
CA GLY A 369 17.27 -28.04 25.33
C GLY A 369 17.61 -27.27 24.04
N ILE A 370 16.79 -27.38 23.00
CA ILE A 370 16.99 -26.64 21.74
C ILE A 370 16.55 -25.17 21.95
N LEU A 371 15.37 -24.93 22.52
CA LEU A 371 14.77 -23.60 22.66
C LEU A 371 15.60 -22.67 23.55
N GLU A 372 16.14 -23.18 24.66
CA GLU A 372 16.95 -22.41 25.62
C GLU A 372 18.47 -22.50 25.34
N SER A 373 18.89 -23.23 24.29
CA SER A 373 20.29 -23.30 23.89
C SER A 373 20.84 -21.94 23.44
N ARG A 374 22.00 -21.56 23.94
CA ARG A 374 22.76 -20.40 23.50
C ARG A 374 23.74 -20.67 22.37
N GLN A 375 23.79 -21.89 21.87
CA GLN A 375 24.68 -22.32 20.79
C GLN A 375 23.93 -22.59 19.48
N ILE A 376 22.70 -23.10 19.57
CA ILE A 376 21.86 -23.42 18.42
C ILE A 376 21.15 -22.14 17.91
N ILE A 377 21.30 -21.84 16.62
CA ILE A 377 20.54 -20.77 15.96
C ILE A 377 19.09 -21.24 15.81
N LYS A 378 18.13 -20.49 16.34
CA LYS A 378 16.69 -20.69 16.06
C LYS A 378 16.25 -19.74 14.97
N THR A 379 15.88 -20.30 13.82
CA THR A 379 15.38 -19.51 12.69
C THR A 379 13.90 -19.76 12.47
N GLY A 380 13.20 -18.71 12.10
CA GLY A 380 11.76 -18.73 11.84
C GLY A 380 11.28 -17.41 11.26
N TYR A 381 10.00 -17.33 11.07
CA TYR A 381 9.33 -16.14 10.57
C TYR A 381 8.51 -15.49 11.69
N GLY A 382 8.78 -14.21 12.00
CA GLY A 382 8.07 -13.48 13.06
C GLY A 382 8.35 -14.03 14.46
N LEU A 383 9.61 -14.31 14.81
CA LEU A 383 10.03 -14.95 16.07
C LEU A 383 9.59 -14.20 17.33
N LYS A 384 9.29 -12.90 17.23
CA LYS A 384 8.82 -12.09 18.36
C LYS A 384 7.60 -12.71 19.05
N GLN A 385 6.62 -13.17 18.28
CA GLN A 385 5.41 -13.78 18.84
C GLN A 385 5.71 -15.11 19.54
N TYR A 386 6.71 -15.87 19.09
CA TYR A 386 7.07 -17.14 19.68
C TYR A 386 7.68 -16.97 21.08
N ILE A 387 8.38 -15.84 21.33
CA ILE A 387 8.92 -15.51 22.66
C ILE A 387 7.78 -15.47 23.69
N ASN A 388 6.67 -14.83 23.38
CA ASN A 388 5.55 -14.67 24.31
C ASN A 388 4.73 -15.98 24.45
N ILE A 389 4.55 -16.74 23.38
CA ILE A 389 3.89 -18.06 23.43
C ILE A 389 4.66 -19.01 24.35
N LEU A 390 5.96 -19.12 24.18
CA LEU A 390 6.81 -20.00 24.97
C LEU A 390 6.93 -19.52 26.43
N ARG A 391 6.87 -18.22 26.68
CA ARG A 391 6.88 -17.64 28.03
C ARG A 391 5.66 -18.09 28.83
N ASP A 392 4.48 -18.17 28.23
CA ASP A 392 3.26 -18.67 28.87
C ASP A 392 3.43 -20.15 29.33
N GLU A 393 4.27 -20.93 28.63
CA GLU A 393 4.65 -22.31 28.97
C GLU A 393 5.88 -22.41 29.91
N GLY A 394 6.38 -21.29 30.41
CA GLY A 394 7.55 -21.22 31.28
C GLY A 394 8.88 -21.58 30.59
N ILE A 395 8.96 -21.38 29.28
CA ILE A 395 10.15 -21.65 28.47
C ILE A 395 10.69 -20.31 27.92
N SER A 396 12.02 -20.15 28.03
CA SER A 396 12.71 -18.97 27.48
C SER A 396 13.28 -19.29 26.09
N LEU A 397 12.89 -18.59 25.08
CA LEU A 397 13.51 -18.71 23.76
C LEU A 397 14.85 -17.97 23.76
N GLU A 398 15.94 -18.67 24.05
CA GLU A 398 17.30 -18.15 24.25
C GLU A 398 18.17 -18.26 23.00
N GLY A 399 19.39 -17.69 23.08
CA GLY A 399 20.51 -17.90 22.16
C GLY A 399 20.41 -17.09 20.87
N PRO A 400 21.18 -17.45 19.83
CA PRO A 400 21.11 -16.72 18.56
C PRO A 400 19.78 -17.01 17.90
N LEU A 401 18.99 -15.92 17.72
CA LEU A 401 17.73 -15.92 16.98
C LEU A 401 17.97 -15.37 15.57
N ALA A 402 17.29 -15.91 14.58
CA ALA A 402 17.38 -15.49 13.20
C ALA A 402 15.98 -15.35 12.57
N ASP A 403 15.45 -14.14 12.60
CA ASP A 403 14.15 -13.81 12.04
C ASP A 403 14.27 -13.52 10.53
N ILE A 404 13.59 -14.31 9.72
CA ILE A 404 13.66 -14.22 8.24
C ILE A 404 12.93 -12.98 7.73
N GLU A 405 11.80 -12.64 8.33
CA GLU A 405 11.01 -11.46 7.93
C GLU A 405 11.83 -10.17 8.08
N LEU A 406 12.46 -9.99 9.25
CA LEU A 406 13.27 -8.81 9.53
C LEU A 406 14.53 -8.75 8.64
N MET A 407 15.13 -9.89 8.35
CA MET A 407 16.29 -9.92 7.45
C MET A 407 15.91 -9.48 6.03
N HIS A 408 14.84 -10.02 5.49
CA HIS A 408 14.36 -9.64 4.16
C HIS A 408 13.82 -8.19 4.12
N TYR A 409 13.16 -7.73 5.18
CA TYR A 409 12.72 -6.35 5.29
C TYR A 409 13.89 -5.35 5.19
N LEU A 410 15.03 -5.65 5.77
CA LEU A 410 16.22 -4.79 5.68
C LEU A 410 16.84 -4.76 4.27
N LEU A 411 16.66 -5.80 3.46
CA LEU A 411 17.07 -5.81 2.06
C LEU A 411 16.26 -4.83 1.22
N ASN A 412 14.93 -4.85 1.36
CA ASN A 412 14.05 -3.90 0.70
C ASN A 412 12.71 -3.76 1.42
N PRO A 413 12.51 -2.69 2.19
CA PRO A 413 11.29 -2.50 2.99
C PRO A 413 10.01 -2.23 2.18
N GLU A 414 10.10 -2.08 0.85
CA GLU A 414 8.95 -1.82 -0.02
C GLU A 414 8.44 -3.08 -0.74
N THR A 415 9.09 -4.21 -0.52
CA THR A 415 8.68 -5.50 -1.08
C THR A 415 7.78 -6.28 -0.11
N SER A 416 7.17 -7.34 -0.59
CA SER A 416 6.43 -8.25 0.27
C SER A 416 7.38 -9.17 1.02
N HIS A 417 7.12 -9.36 2.32
CA HIS A 417 7.92 -10.23 3.19
C HIS A 417 7.16 -11.51 3.56
N ARG A 418 6.04 -11.79 2.93
CA ARG A 418 5.20 -12.97 3.22
C ARG A 418 5.95 -14.27 2.95
N PRO A 419 5.77 -15.32 3.79
CA PRO A 419 6.48 -16.60 3.64
C PRO A 419 6.30 -17.25 2.27
N ASP A 420 5.07 -17.26 1.72
CA ASP A 420 4.75 -17.83 0.41
C ASP A 420 5.54 -17.16 -0.73
N ILE A 421 5.69 -15.85 -0.66
CA ILE A 421 6.46 -15.07 -1.63
C ILE A 421 7.95 -15.31 -1.47
N LEU A 422 8.46 -15.38 -0.23
CA LEU A 422 9.86 -15.64 0.02
C LEU A 422 10.27 -17.04 -0.41
N VAL A 423 9.48 -18.06 -0.09
CA VAL A 423 9.72 -19.44 -0.51
C VAL A 423 9.75 -19.53 -2.04
N SER A 424 8.80 -18.90 -2.72
CA SER A 424 8.80 -18.88 -4.19
C SER A 424 10.03 -18.19 -4.76
N SER A 425 10.38 -17.01 -4.23
CA SER A 425 11.47 -16.18 -4.78
C SER A 425 12.86 -16.74 -4.52
N TYR A 426 13.08 -17.32 -3.33
CA TYR A 426 14.40 -17.78 -2.90
C TYR A 426 14.63 -19.26 -3.08
N LEU A 427 13.60 -20.09 -3.00
CA LEU A 427 13.70 -21.54 -3.11
C LEU A 427 13.10 -22.09 -4.41
N GLY A 428 12.37 -21.26 -5.19
CA GLY A 428 11.72 -21.69 -6.43
C GLY A 428 10.52 -22.63 -6.22
N LEU A 429 10.00 -22.72 -4.97
CA LEU A 429 8.92 -23.61 -4.59
C LEU A 429 7.58 -22.88 -4.50
N ASN A 430 6.51 -23.56 -4.89
CA ASN A 430 5.15 -23.05 -4.66
C ASN A 430 4.60 -23.58 -3.35
N LEU A 431 4.51 -22.73 -2.34
CA LEU A 431 4.12 -23.13 -0.99
C LEU A 431 2.71 -23.74 -0.95
N SER A 432 1.77 -23.25 -1.76
CA SER A 432 0.41 -23.82 -1.85
C SER A 432 0.40 -25.25 -2.39
N ILE A 433 1.32 -25.57 -3.32
CA ILE A 433 1.50 -26.93 -3.85
C ILE A 433 2.19 -27.80 -2.80
N CYS A 434 3.23 -27.29 -2.15
CA CYS A 434 3.93 -27.99 -1.08
C CYS A 434 3.03 -28.33 0.11
N HIS A 435 1.96 -27.56 0.33
CA HIS A 435 0.96 -27.79 1.38
C HIS A 435 -0.12 -28.79 0.97
N SER A 436 -0.22 -29.23 -0.29
CA SER A 436 -1.17 -30.26 -0.70
C SER A 436 -0.70 -31.66 -0.26
N ASN A 437 -1.62 -32.48 0.22
CA ASN A 437 -1.32 -33.83 0.72
C ASN A 437 -0.76 -34.79 -0.35
N GLU A 438 -0.86 -34.45 -1.62
CA GLU A 438 -0.31 -35.25 -2.74
C GLU A 438 1.22 -35.17 -2.83
N ALA A 439 1.84 -34.22 -2.15
CA ALA A 439 3.29 -33.97 -2.17
C ALA A 439 4.08 -34.73 -1.09
N VAL A 440 3.48 -35.64 -0.31
CA VAL A 440 4.14 -36.31 0.81
C VAL A 440 4.04 -37.84 0.71
N GLU A 441 5.14 -38.50 0.43
CA GLU A 441 5.30 -39.91 0.76
C GLU A 441 5.74 -40.05 2.22
N ASN A 442 4.84 -40.58 3.07
CA ASN A 442 5.19 -41.02 4.43
C ASN A 442 6.05 -42.28 4.35
N ILE A 443 7.33 -42.13 4.56
CA ILE A 443 8.20 -43.27 4.86
C ILE A 443 8.06 -43.57 6.35
N ASP A 444 6.93 -44.19 6.72
CA ASP A 444 6.67 -44.60 8.08
C ASP A 444 7.12 -46.05 8.26
N THR A 445 8.07 -46.31 9.14
CA THR A 445 8.54 -47.61 9.54
C THR A 445 8.16 -47.92 11.00
N SER A 446 7.04 -47.42 11.49
CA SER A 446 6.50 -47.80 12.81
C SER A 446 5.11 -48.42 12.70
N GLU A 447 4.90 -49.54 13.44
CA GLU A 447 3.68 -50.33 13.43
C GLU A 447 2.44 -49.52 13.81
N PRO A 448 1.27 -49.85 13.25
CA PRO A 448 0.02 -49.12 13.52
C PRO A 448 -0.49 -49.41 14.94
N ASP A 449 -0.65 -48.34 15.72
CA ASP A 449 -1.31 -48.38 17.01
C ASP A 449 -2.81 -48.59 16.86
N LEU A 450 -3.31 -49.69 17.40
CA LEU A 450 -4.64 -50.29 17.15
C LEU A 450 -5.78 -49.67 18.00
N PHE A 451 -5.56 -48.52 18.68
CA PHE A 451 -6.53 -47.89 19.57
C PHE A 451 -6.64 -46.37 19.40
N SER A 452 -7.00 -45.87 18.23
CA SER A 452 -7.52 -44.48 18.13
C SER A 452 -8.78 -44.43 17.27
N SER A 453 -9.92 -44.66 17.93
CA SER A 453 -11.26 -44.33 17.38
C SER A 453 -11.78 -43.07 18.04
N ALA A 454 -11.39 -41.91 17.56
CA ALA A 454 -12.11 -40.64 17.72
C ALA A 454 -12.23 -39.99 16.35
N PRO A 455 -13.35 -39.35 15.99
CA PRO A 455 -13.46 -38.65 14.71
C PRO A 455 -12.45 -37.49 14.70
N SER A 456 -11.42 -37.61 13.87
CA SER A 456 -10.42 -36.58 13.66
C SER A 456 -11.05 -35.39 12.93
N ASP A 457 -10.93 -34.19 13.51
CA ASP A 457 -11.25 -32.94 12.82
C ASP A 457 -10.29 -32.78 11.65
N SER A 458 -10.74 -33.04 10.42
CA SER A 458 -9.91 -32.97 9.21
C SER A 458 -9.17 -31.63 9.05
N LYS A 459 -9.72 -30.55 9.60
CA LYS A 459 -9.10 -29.21 9.58
C LYS A 459 -7.82 -29.11 10.44
N SER A 460 -7.71 -29.84 11.55
CA SER A 460 -6.54 -29.77 12.43
C SER A 460 -5.36 -30.60 11.88
N GLU A 461 -5.64 -31.66 11.14
CA GLU A 461 -4.63 -32.45 10.46
C GLU A 461 -4.03 -31.70 9.27
N ASP A 462 -4.84 -31.05 8.46
CA ASP A 462 -4.37 -30.19 7.36
C ASP A 462 -3.45 -29.08 7.84
N MET A 463 -3.79 -28.38 8.91
CA MET A 463 -2.95 -27.32 9.47
C MET A 463 -1.63 -27.82 10.04
N SER A 464 -1.62 -29.01 10.61
CA SER A 464 -0.41 -29.65 11.16
C SER A 464 0.57 -30.03 10.05
N HIS A 465 0.06 -30.53 8.93
CA HIS A 465 0.87 -30.84 7.75
C HIS A 465 1.49 -29.56 7.17
N VAL A 466 0.69 -28.52 6.95
CA VAL A 466 1.15 -27.21 6.49
C VAL A 466 2.30 -26.68 7.35
N ALA A 467 2.15 -26.71 8.67
CA ALA A 467 3.17 -26.24 9.59
C ALA A 467 4.44 -27.09 9.58
N SER A 468 4.35 -28.41 9.30
CA SER A 468 5.52 -29.26 9.15
C SER A 468 6.32 -28.94 7.90
N VAL A 469 5.65 -28.69 6.79
CA VAL A 469 6.28 -28.22 5.55
C VAL A 469 6.94 -26.85 5.79
N ASP A 470 6.23 -25.92 6.40
CA ASP A 470 6.78 -24.62 6.75
C ASP A 470 8.03 -24.76 7.62
N ALA A 471 7.99 -25.59 8.66
CA ALA A 471 9.13 -25.83 9.52
C ALA A 471 10.35 -26.39 8.75
N ALA A 472 10.13 -27.36 7.86
CA ALA A 472 11.20 -27.93 7.03
C ALA A 472 11.87 -26.89 6.13
N LEU A 473 11.13 -25.88 5.69
CA LEU A 473 11.61 -24.81 4.82
C LEU A 473 12.32 -23.66 5.55
N MET A 474 12.17 -23.50 6.88
CA MET A 474 12.74 -22.35 7.61
C MET A 474 14.26 -22.25 7.49
N VAL A 475 14.98 -23.36 7.64
CA VAL A 475 16.46 -23.33 7.56
C VAL A 475 16.96 -23.07 6.13
N PRO A 476 16.46 -23.74 5.08
CA PRO A 476 16.81 -23.43 3.71
C PRO A 476 16.51 -21.97 3.34
N LEU A 477 15.33 -21.48 3.70
CA LEU A 477 14.92 -20.10 3.42
C LEU A 477 15.82 -19.08 4.12
N TYR A 478 16.11 -19.30 5.40
CA TYR A 478 17.06 -18.45 6.14
C TYR A 478 18.42 -18.39 5.44
N LYS A 479 18.99 -19.55 5.04
CA LYS A 479 20.28 -19.58 4.37
C LYS A 479 20.27 -18.81 3.06
N ALA A 480 19.20 -18.91 2.29
CA ALA A 480 19.06 -18.22 1.01
C ALA A 480 18.92 -16.69 1.18
N VAL A 481 18.06 -16.25 2.10
CA VAL A 481 17.89 -14.81 2.40
C VAL A 481 19.17 -14.23 3.02
N LYS A 482 19.83 -14.99 3.89
CA LYS A 482 21.10 -14.58 4.50
C LYS A 482 22.20 -14.41 3.47
N ALA A 483 22.28 -15.24 2.45
CA ALA A 483 23.26 -15.10 1.38
C ALA A 483 23.12 -13.78 0.62
N ASP A 484 21.87 -13.25 0.48
CA ASP A 484 21.62 -11.92 -0.08
C ASP A 484 21.98 -10.81 0.92
N ALA A 485 21.61 -10.98 2.19
CA ALA A 485 21.92 -10.01 3.24
C ALA A 485 23.43 -9.84 3.46
N ASP A 486 24.20 -10.91 3.34
CA ASP A 486 25.65 -10.88 3.47
C ASP A 486 26.37 -10.11 2.35
N LYS A 487 25.70 -9.85 1.21
CA LYS A 487 26.24 -9.00 0.14
C LYS A 487 26.32 -7.51 0.54
N ASP A 488 25.56 -7.11 1.55
CA ASP A 488 25.50 -5.74 2.05
C ASP A 488 25.81 -5.68 3.54
N PRO A 489 27.03 -5.27 3.92
CA PRO A 489 27.44 -5.18 5.33
C PRO A 489 26.54 -4.30 6.19
N SER A 490 25.87 -3.30 5.60
CA SER A 490 24.97 -2.41 6.34
C SER A 490 23.72 -3.15 6.81
N VAL A 491 23.18 -4.05 5.99
CA VAL A 491 22.05 -4.91 6.35
C VAL A 491 22.40 -5.81 7.52
N GLY A 492 23.55 -6.48 7.47
CA GLY A 492 24.02 -7.34 8.54
C GLY A 492 24.22 -6.59 9.87
N LYS A 493 24.73 -5.35 9.80
CA LYS A 493 24.90 -4.48 10.97
C LYS A 493 23.57 -4.07 11.59
N LEU A 494 22.66 -3.53 10.78
CA LEU A 494 21.31 -3.14 11.23
C LEU A 494 20.55 -4.32 11.84
N TYR A 495 20.60 -5.48 11.18
CA TYR A 495 19.98 -6.69 11.64
C TYR A 495 20.48 -7.12 13.02
N LYS A 496 21.80 -7.22 13.16
CA LYS A 496 22.43 -7.72 14.39
C LYS A 496 22.38 -6.72 15.55
N GLU A 497 22.59 -5.43 15.26
CA GLU A 497 22.77 -4.41 16.30
C GLU A 497 21.45 -3.70 16.69
N ILE A 498 20.45 -3.66 15.79
CA ILE A 498 19.22 -2.91 16.01
C ILE A 498 18.00 -3.82 16.05
N GLU A 499 17.71 -4.55 14.96
CA GLU A 499 16.41 -5.21 14.82
C GLU A 499 16.31 -6.49 15.66
N MET A 500 17.34 -7.33 15.69
CA MET A 500 17.29 -8.59 16.45
C MET A 500 17.26 -8.38 17.98
N PRO A 501 18.05 -7.47 18.58
CA PRO A 501 17.87 -7.14 20.00
C PRO A 501 16.48 -6.59 20.32
N LEU A 502 15.92 -5.80 19.42
CA LEU A 502 14.63 -5.17 19.61
C LEU A 502 13.45 -6.17 19.68
N ILE A 503 13.58 -7.35 19.07
CA ILE A 503 12.53 -8.39 19.14
C ILE A 503 12.16 -8.69 20.60
N ARG A 504 13.15 -8.85 21.48
CA ARG A 504 12.92 -9.15 22.89
C ARG A 504 12.29 -7.98 23.65
N VAL A 505 12.76 -6.78 23.37
CA VAL A 505 12.21 -5.55 23.98
C VAL A 505 10.75 -5.40 23.63
N LEU A 506 10.40 -5.57 22.35
CA LEU A 506 9.01 -5.47 21.90
C LEU A 506 8.15 -6.62 22.44
N ALA A 507 8.69 -7.85 22.49
CA ALA A 507 7.99 -8.98 23.10
C ALA A 507 7.67 -8.70 24.58
N ASP A 508 8.61 -8.12 25.32
CA ASP A 508 8.42 -7.74 26.74
C ASP A 508 7.38 -6.65 26.88
N MET A 509 7.38 -5.63 26.00
CA MET A 509 6.38 -4.55 26.00
C MET A 509 4.97 -5.08 25.69
N GLU A 510 4.85 -5.90 24.66
CA GLU A 510 3.58 -6.53 24.27
C GLU A 510 3.05 -7.45 25.39
N TYR A 511 3.93 -8.22 26.05
CA TYR A 511 3.56 -9.10 27.14
C TYR A 511 3.13 -8.33 28.40
N THR A 512 3.84 -7.23 28.72
CA THR A 512 3.58 -6.38 29.87
C THR A 512 2.23 -5.67 29.74
N GLY A 513 1.91 -5.18 28.55
CA GLY A 513 0.67 -4.44 28.26
C GLY A 513 0.53 -3.13 29.07
N VAL A 514 -0.56 -2.42 28.81
CA VAL A 514 -0.88 -1.13 29.41
C VAL A 514 -2.20 -1.20 30.15
N ARG A 515 -2.24 -0.69 31.37
CA ARG A 515 -3.47 -0.60 32.15
C ARG A 515 -4.27 0.62 31.72
N ILE A 516 -5.56 0.41 31.49
CA ILE A 516 -6.52 1.44 31.11
C ILE A 516 -7.56 1.63 32.21
N ASP A 517 -7.82 2.88 32.59
CA ASP A 517 -8.93 3.26 33.46
C ASP A 517 -10.23 3.31 32.64
N THR A 518 -10.98 2.22 32.68
CA THR A 518 -12.26 2.07 31.95
C THR A 518 -13.36 2.94 32.49
N ASP A 519 -13.35 3.21 33.80
CA ASP A 519 -14.37 4.05 34.45
C ASP A 519 -14.22 5.50 34.02
N MET A 520 -12.97 5.97 33.98
CA MET A 520 -12.64 7.30 33.46
C MET A 520 -13.04 7.40 31.96
N LEU A 521 -12.69 6.41 31.14
CA LEU A 521 -13.09 6.41 29.73
C LEU A 521 -14.61 6.38 29.54
N ALA A 522 -15.34 5.60 30.35
CA ALA A 522 -16.80 5.54 30.28
C ALA A 522 -17.45 6.86 30.69
N ALA A 523 -16.91 7.52 31.71
CA ALA A 523 -17.35 8.84 32.13
C ALA A 523 -17.11 9.89 31.04
N TYR A 524 -15.91 9.90 30.46
CA TYR A 524 -15.54 10.82 29.40
C TYR A 524 -16.34 10.54 28.11
N GLY A 525 -16.59 9.28 27.78
CA GLY A 525 -17.45 8.88 26.66
C GLY A 525 -18.87 9.39 26.78
N LYS A 526 -19.45 9.43 28.01
CA LYS A 526 -20.77 10.03 28.23
C LYS A 526 -20.76 11.55 28.05
N GLU A 527 -19.70 12.24 28.46
CA GLU A 527 -19.54 13.68 28.25
C GLU A 527 -19.44 13.99 26.74
N LEU A 528 -18.53 13.33 26.01
CA LEU A 528 -18.39 13.48 24.58
C LEU A 528 -19.67 13.08 23.81
N GLY A 529 -20.42 12.09 24.27
CA GLY A 529 -21.71 11.71 23.71
C GLY A 529 -22.76 12.82 23.80
N LYS A 530 -22.81 13.55 24.94
CA LYS A 530 -23.67 14.72 25.09
C LYS A 530 -23.25 15.84 24.15
N GLU A 531 -21.94 16.12 24.07
CA GLU A 531 -21.39 17.13 23.17
C GLU A 531 -21.71 16.78 21.72
N LEU A 532 -21.48 15.52 21.31
CA LEU A 532 -21.79 15.03 19.97
C LEU A 532 -23.27 15.24 19.60
N SER A 533 -24.19 14.91 20.52
CA SER A 533 -25.62 15.09 20.30
C SER A 533 -26.00 16.57 20.19
N ALA A 534 -25.36 17.45 20.97
CA ALA A 534 -25.59 18.88 20.88
C ALA A 534 -25.09 19.47 19.53
N ILE A 535 -23.90 19.04 19.08
CA ILE A 535 -23.34 19.43 17.76
C ILE A 535 -24.24 18.92 16.64
N GLU A 536 -24.68 17.68 16.72
CA GLU A 536 -25.56 17.06 15.72
C GLU A 536 -26.87 17.82 15.58
N SER A 537 -27.45 18.25 16.72
CA SER A 537 -28.68 19.03 16.74
C SER A 537 -28.49 20.41 16.09
N ARG A 538 -27.38 21.11 16.38
CA ARG A 538 -27.04 22.40 15.73
C ARG A 538 -26.86 22.25 14.23
N ILE A 539 -26.12 21.22 13.78
CA ILE A 539 -25.91 20.97 12.35
C ILE A 539 -27.25 20.74 11.64
N ARG A 540 -28.16 19.95 12.23
CA ARG A 540 -29.49 19.70 11.66
C ARG A 540 -30.35 20.96 11.61
N GLU A 541 -30.28 21.80 12.62
CA GLU A 541 -30.98 23.08 12.68
C GLU A 541 -30.43 24.04 11.62
N GLU A 542 -29.12 24.25 11.54
CA GLU A 542 -28.46 25.14 10.60
C GLU A 542 -28.64 24.73 9.13
N THR A 543 -28.70 23.42 8.87
CA THR A 543 -28.93 22.89 7.52
C THR A 543 -30.41 22.81 7.15
N GLY A 544 -31.31 22.85 8.15
CA GLY A 544 -32.74 22.63 7.97
C GLY A 544 -33.06 21.21 7.51
N GLU A 545 -32.23 20.21 7.92
CA GLU A 545 -32.39 18.79 7.56
C GLU A 545 -32.46 17.93 8.82
N PRO A 546 -33.64 17.71 9.42
CA PRO A 546 -33.78 16.99 10.68
C PRO A 546 -33.29 15.52 10.65
N THR A 547 -33.27 14.92 9.45
CA THR A 547 -32.88 13.50 9.25
C THR A 547 -31.50 13.33 8.63
N LEU A 548 -30.71 14.41 8.56
CA LEU A 548 -29.38 14.37 7.97
C LEU A 548 -28.48 13.37 8.72
N ASN A 549 -27.93 12.41 8.00
CA ASN A 549 -26.82 11.59 8.50
C ASN A 549 -25.50 12.31 8.19
N ILE A 550 -24.95 13.00 9.19
CA ILE A 550 -23.73 13.79 9.10
C ILE A 550 -22.49 12.89 8.79
N SER A 551 -22.55 11.63 9.19
CA SER A 551 -21.51 10.64 8.88
C SER A 551 -21.54 10.14 7.43
N SER A 552 -22.59 10.46 6.66
CA SER A 552 -22.69 10.10 5.24
C SER A 552 -22.10 11.21 4.36
N PRO A 553 -20.93 11.00 3.71
CA PRO A 553 -20.32 12.00 2.82
C PRO A 553 -21.24 12.40 1.67
N ILE A 554 -22.10 11.48 1.21
CA ILE A 554 -23.02 11.72 0.09
C ILE A 554 -24.13 12.69 0.51
N GLN A 555 -24.82 12.43 1.63
CA GLN A 555 -25.89 13.28 2.13
C GLN A 555 -25.34 14.65 2.54
N LEU A 556 -24.21 14.65 3.24
CA LEU A 556 -23.56 15.89 3.66
C LEU A 556 -23.15 16.74 2.45
N GLY A 557 -22.53 16.12 1.44
CA GLY A 557 -22.14 16.82 0.21
C GLY A 557 -23.34 17.44 -0.54
N ALA A 558 -24.46 16.72 -0.63
CA ALA A 558 -25.68 17.25 -1.25
C ALA A 558 -26.22 18.47 -0.47
N VAL A 559 -26.24 18.40 0.87
CA VAL A 559 -26.69 19.52 1.69
C VAL A 559 -25.78 20.73 1.55
N LEU A 560 -24.47 20.58 1.69
CA LEU A 560 -23.51 21.70 1.66
C LEU A 560 -23.41 22.36 0.28
N PHE A 561 -23.42 21.59 -0.81
CA PHE A 561 -23.12 22.11 -2.14
C PHE A 561 -24.35 22.27 -3.05
N ASP A 562 -25.34 21.37 -2.98
CA ASP A 562 -26.56 21.51 -3.80
C ASP A 562 -27.60 22.42 -3.12
N LYS A 563 -27.86 22.27 -1.81
CA LYS A 563 -28.86 23.03 -1.06
C LYS A 563 -28.34 24.38 -0.54
N MET A 564 -27.27 24.34 0.27
CA MET A 564 -26.70 25.56 0.88
C MET A 564 -25.78 26.34 -0.07
N LYS A 565 -25.28 25.70 -1.13
CA LYS A 565 -24.44 26.32 -2.18
C LYS A 565 -23.22 27.04 -1.65
N LEU A 566 -22.55 26.45 -0.62
CA LEU A 566 -21.41 27.06 0.06
C LEU A 566 -20.21 27.27 -0.86
N ASP A 567 -20.06 26.46 -1.89
CA ASP A 567 -19.10 26.66 -2.96
C ASP A 567 -19.74 26.45 -4.35
N PRO A 568 -20.07 27.54 -5.07
CA PRO A 568 -20.61 27.45 -6.43
C PRO A 568 -19.67 26.80 -7.46
N LYS A 569 -18.39 26.67 -7.12
CA LYS A 569 -17.35 26.07 -7.98
C LYS A 569 -17.09 24.61 -7.64
N ALA A 570 -17.70 24.08 -6.58
CA ALA A 570 -17.53 22.68 -6.18
C ALA A 570 -17.91 21.74 -7.33
N ARG A 571 -17.06 20.76 -7.59
CA ARG A 571 -17.27 19.78 -8.65
C ARG A 571 -17.56 18.41 -8.03
N LYS A 572 -18.55 17.75 -8.59
CA LYS A 572 -18.80 16.34 -8.27
C LYS A 572 -17.67 15.49 -8.85
N ASN A 573 -17.23 14.52 -8.06
CA ASN A 573 -16.25 13.52 -8.52
C ASN A 573 -16.90 12.63 -9.62
N LYS A 574 -16.10 11.72 -10.19
CA LYS A 574 -16.56 10.78 -11.24
C LYS A 574 -17.75 9.90 -10.80
N ARG A 575 -18.04 9.78 -9.50
CA ARG A 575 -19.20 9.06 -8.94
C ARG A 575 -20.43 9.94 -8.70
N GLY A 576 -20.39 11.20 -9.10
CA GLY A 576 -21.47 12.15 -8.90
C GLY A 576 -21.55 12.76 -7.50
N ASN A 577 -20.58 12.51 -6.63
CA ASN A 577 -20.55 12.97 -5.24
C ASN A 577 -19.56 14.13 -5.07
N TYR A 578 -19.86 15.03 -4.15
CA TYR A 578 -18.90 16.05 -3.70
C TYR A 578 -17.87 15.45 -2.74
N SER A 579 -16.65 15.98 -2.74
CA SER A 579 -15.73 15.73 -1.64
C SER A 579 -16.19 16.50 -0.41
N THR A 580 -16.15 15.80 0.74
CA THR A 580 -16.37 16.37 2.06
C THR A 580 -15.23 15.99 2.99
N ASP A 581 -14.02 15.78 2.44
CA ASP A 581 -12.83 15.54 3.25
C ASP A 581 -12.46 16.75 4.11
N GLU A 582 -11.57 16.55 5.04
CA GLU A 582 -11.17 17.58 6.00
C GLU A 582 -10.54 18.79 5.32
N GLU A 583 -9.80 18.58 4.21
CA GLU A 583 -9.17 19.62 3.44
C GLU A 583 -10.24 20.51 2.77
N THR A 584 -11.19 19.89 2.03
CA THR A 584 -12.30 20.60 1.40
C THR A 584 -13.16 21.38 2.40
N LEU A 585 -13.47 20.76 3.56
CA LEU A 585 -14.26 21.42 4.59
C LEU A 585 -13.48 22.56 5.25
N SER A 586 -12.18 22.40 5.48
CA SER A 586 -11.35 23.46 6.09
C SER A 586 -11.27 24.71 5.23
N GLU A 587 -11.27 24.58 3.89
CA GLU A 587 -11.35 25.72 2.95
C GLU A 587 -12.69 26.47 3.01
N LEU A 588 -13.73 25.82 3.53
CA LEU A 588 -15.06 26.40 3.67
C LEU A 588 -15.35 26.96 5.05
N LYS A 589 -14.41 26.85 6.01
CA LYS A 589 -14.60 27.18 7.42
C LYS A 589 -15.12 28.60 7.66
N ASP A 590 -14.66 29.57 6.86
CA ASP A 590 -15.05 30.97 6.99
C ASP A 590 -16.37 31.33 6.26
N LYS A 591 -16.95 30.37 5.50
CA LYS A 591 -18.15 30.61 4.72
C LYS A 591 -19.44 30.37 5.51
N HIS A 592 -19.44 29.42 6.46
CA HIS A 592 -20.61 29.14 7.26
C HIS A 592 -20.23 28.42 8.57
N PRO A 593 -20.85 28.78 9.74
CA PRO A 593 -20.56 28.13 11.03
C PRO A 593 -20.73 26.62 11.04
N VAL A 594 -21.70 26.09 10.28
CA VAL A 594 -21.96 24.66 10.15
C VAL A 594 -20.72 23.84 9.81
N ILE A 595 -19.78 24.41 9.05
CA ILE A 595 -18.54 23.71 8.66
C ILE A 595 -17.66 23.42 9.89
N SER A 596 -17.55 24.38 10.80
CA SER A 596 -16.81 24.19 12.06
C SER A 596 -17.47 23.12 12.92
N ASP A 597 -18.80 23.11 13.02
CA ASP A 597 -19.56 22.08 13.74
C ASP A 597 -19.42 20.70 13.09
N ILE A 598 -19.41 20.60 11.75
CA ILE A 598 -19.17 19.32 11.06
C ILE A 598 -17.77 18.79 11.32
N LEU A 599 -16.75 19.65 11.29
CA LEU A 599 -15.37 19.24 11.60
C LEU A 599 -15.24 18.79 13.05
N GLN A 600 -15.88 19.50 13.99
CA GLN A 600 -15.92 19.14 15.41
C GLN A 600 -16.68 17.81 15.62
N PHE A 601 -17.85 17.65 14.99
CA PHE A 601 -18.62 16.40 15.01
C PHE A 601 -17.75 15.20 14.61
N ARG A 602 -17.02 15.30 13.49
CA ARG A 602 -16.14 14.23 13.03
C ARG A 602 -15.00 13.94 13.98
N ALA A 603 -14.40 14.98 14.56
CA ALA A 603 -13.33 14.83 15.54
C ALA A 603 -13.83 14.08 16.81
N VAL A 604 -14.95 14.53 17.38
CA VAL A 604 -15.55 13.90 18.57
C VAL A 604 -15.99 12.46 18.27
N ARG A 605 -16.69 12.25 17.14
CA ARG A 605 -17.14 10.92 16.73
C ARG A 605 -15.97 9.95 16.56
N LYS A 606 -14.86 10.40 15.97
CA LYS A 606 -13.64 9.60 15.81
C LYS A 606 -13.04 9.21 17.17
N LEU A 607 -13.00 10.13 18.13
CA LEU A 607 -12.51 9.83 19.47
C LEU A 607 -13.35 8.74 20.15
N ILE A 608 -14.66 8.87 20.09
CA ILE A 608 -15.58 7.89 20.69
C ILE A 608 -15.41 6.53 20.02
N SER A 609 -15.55 6.45 18.69
CA SER A 609 -15.59 5.18 17.95
C SER A 609 -14.23 4.48 17.84
N THR A 610 -13.12 5.21 17.96
CA THR A 610 -11.78 4.62 17.77
C THR A 610 -11.10 4.29 19.10
N TYR A 611 -11.34 5.11 20.16
CA TYR A 611 -10.58 4.99 21.39
C TYR A 611 -11.44 4.67 22.61
N ILE A 612 -12.70 5.14 22.70
CA ILE A 612 -13.51 4.94 23.89
C ILE A 612 -14.32 3.65 23.84
N GLU A 613 -15.12 3.48 22.79
CA GLU A 613 -16.00 2.31 22.64
C GLU A 613 -15.23 0.97 22.52
N PRO A 614 -14.08 0.87 21.79
CA PRO A 614 -13.40 -0.40 21.62
C PRO A 614 -12.57 -0.86 22.82
N PHE A 615 -11.98 0.05 23.60
CA PHE A 615 -11.01 -0.31 24.65
C PHE A 615 -11.52 -1.33 25.69
N PRO A 616 -12.76 -1.25 26.22
CA PRO A 616 -13.25 -2.25 27.16
C PRO A 616 -13.21 -3.69 26.64
N SER A 617 -13.43 -3.88 25.33
CA SER A 617 -13.40 -5.20 24.70
C SER A 617 -11.98 -5.72 24.42
N LEU A 618 -10.98 -4.85 24.47
CA LEU A 618 -9.58 -5.16 24.20
C LEU A 618 -8.80 -5.53 25.47
N ILE A 619 -9.44 -5.45 26.65
CA ILE A 619 -8.80 -5.79 27.91
C ILE A 619 -8.67 -7.30 28.02
N SER A 620 -7.43 -7.76 28.19
CA SER A 620 -7.11 -9.16 28.37
C SER A 620 -7.63 -9.71 29.69
N SER A 621 -8.27 -10.86 29.65
CA SER A 621 -8.70 -11.61 30.85
C SER A 621 -7.51 -12.15 31.65
N ARG A 622 -6.30 -12.22 31.07
CA ARG A 622 -5.07 -12.70 31.72
C ARG A 622 -4.64 -11.79 32.86
N ASP A 623 -4.64 -10.48 32.64
CA ASP A 623 -4.02 -9.50 33.56
C ASP A 623 -4.74 -8.15 33.63
N GLY A 624 -5.88 -8.01 32.95
CA GLY A 624 -6.68 -6.78 32.99
C GLY A 624 -6.06 -5.60 32.23
N LYS A 625 -5.17 -5.85 31.28
CA LYS A 625 -4.46 -4.84 30.49
C LYS A 625 -4.78 -4.93 29.00
N VAL A 626 -4.45 -3.88 28.29
CA VAL A 626 -4.50 -3.85 26.81
C VAL A 626 -3.11 -4.18 26.25
N HIS A 627 -3.06 -5.11 25.32
CA HIS A 627 -1.83 -5.57 24.65
C HIS A 627 -1.90 -5.17 23.20
N THR A 628 -1.03 -4.27 22.77
CA THR A 628 -0.83 -3.93 21.34
C THR A 628 0.21 -4.83 20.72
N THR A 629 0.22 -4.91 19.41
CA THR A 629 1.29 -5.55 18.64
C THR A 629 2.13 -4.49 17.93
N PHE A 630 3.45 -4.50 18.13
CA PHE A 630 4.39 -3.63 17.43
C PHE A 630 4.97 -4.33 16.22
N ASN A 631 4.76 -3.76 15.02
CA ASN A 631 5.31 -4.30 13.78
C ASN A 631 6.62 -3.60 13.42
N GLN A 632 7.70 -4.38 13.23
CA GLN A 632 9.02 -3.89 12.83
C GLN A 632 9.17 -3.81 11.30
N ALA A 633 8.52 -4.69 10.54
CA ALA A 633 8.70 -4.90 9.10
C ALA A 633 7.60 -4.30 8.23
N LEU A 634 6.85 -3.29 8.72
CA LEU A 634 5.71 -2.74 7.98
C LEU A 634 6.00 -1.42 7.28
N THR A 635 6.76 -0.52 7.91
CA THR A 635 6.96 0.84 7.39
C THR A 635 8.22 0.95 6.54
N ALA A 636 8.13 1.64 5.41
CA ALA A 636 9.30 1.86 4.56
C ALA A 636 10.39 2.78 5.17
N THR A 637 10.09 3.47 6.27
CA THR A 637 11.00 4.39 6.96
C THR A 637 11.77 3.76 8.12
N GLY A 638 11.47 2.52 8.49
CA GLY A 638 12.04 1.89 9.69
C GLY A 638 11.29 2.18 10.99
N ARG A 639 10.28 3.06 10.99
CA ARG A 639 9.44 3.32 12.16
C ARG A 639 8.65 2.07 12.56
N LEU A 640 8.44 1.89 13.86
CA LEU A 640 7.49 0.90 14.36
C LEU A 640 6.06 1.33 14.03
N SER A 641 5.17 0.38 13.86
CA SER A 641 3.73 0.63 13.86
C SER A 641 3.05 -0.23 14.92
N SER A 642 1.98 0.29 15.50
CA SER A 642 1.19 -0.38 16.53
C SER A 642 -0.17 -0.79 15.95
N THR A 643 -0.59 -2.03 16.23
CA THR A 643 -1.87 -2.58 15.75
C THR A 643 -2.55 -3.41 16.84
N HIS A 644 -3.87 -3.52 16.78
CA HIS A 644 -4.70 -4.34 17.66
C HIS A 644 -4.53 -4.08 19.18
N PRO A 645 -4.74 -2.81 19.65
CA PRO A 645 -5.11 -1.58 18.95
C PRO A 645 -3.92 -0.74 18.53
N ASN A 646 -4.13 0.26 17.64
CA ASN A 646 -3.11 1.25 17.34
C ASN A 646 -3.02 2.31 18.42
N LEU A 647 -2.05 2.19 19.32
CA LEU A 647 -1.83 3.12 20.44
C LEU A 647 -0.94 4.31 20.05
N GLN A 648 -0.28 4.27 18.89
CA GLN A 648 0.57 5.38 18.42
C GLN A 648 -0.22 6.55 17.83
N ASN A 649 -1.51 6.35 17.53
CA ASN A 649 -2.37 7.38 16.94
C ASN A 649 -3.27 8.10 17.94
N ILE A 650 -3.06 7.92 19.26
CA ILE A 650 -3.83 8.62 20.30
C ILE A 650 -3.52 10.12 20.22
N PRO A 651 -4.53 10.98 20.01
CA PRO A 651 -4.29 12.39 19.72
C PRO A 651 -3.66 13.13 20.91
N ILE A 652 -2.71 14.03 20.62
CA ILE A 652 -2.08 14.91 21.62
C ILE A 652 -2.30 16.40 21.31
N ARG A 653 -2.68 16.73 20.07
CA ARG A 653 -2.76 18.13 19.63
C ARG A 653 -4.02 18.85 20.07
N THR A 654 -5.09 18.11 20.29
CA THR A 654 -6.38 18.66 20.72
C THR A 654 -6.58 18.41 22.22
N GLU A 655 -7.24 19.32 22.91
CA GLU A 655 -7.54 19.17 24.33
C GLU A 655 -8.36 17.91 24.58
N MET A 656 -9.42 17.68 23.81
CA MET A 656 -10.24 16.47 23.88
C MET A 656 -9.43 15.18 23.65
N GLY A 657 -8.46 15.21 22.74
CA GLY A 657 -7.59 14.06 22.47
C GLY A 657 -6.63 13.76 23.62
N ARG A 658 -6.11 14.82 24.27
CA ARG A 658 -5.22 14.71 25.42
C ARG A 658 -5.91 14.07 26.62
N GLU A 659 -7.19 14.36 26.86
CA GLU A 659 -7.96 13.77 27.93
C GLU A 659 -7.97 12.23 27.90
N ILE A 660 -7.95 11.62 26.71
CA ILE A 660 -7.87 10.16 26.56
C ILE A 660 -6.58 9.59 27.17
N ARG A 661 -5.48 10.36 27.17
CA ARG A 661 -4.20 9.91 27.76
C ARG A 661 -4.26 9.76 29.26
N LYS A 662 -5.18 10.42 29.96
CA LYS A 662 -5.42 10.25 31.39
C LYS A 662 -5.90 8.84 31.76
N ALA A 663 -6.51 8.14 30.80
CA ALA A 663 -6.92 6.75 31.01
C ALA A 663 -5.76 5.77 31.07
N PHE A 664 -4.58 6.15 30.61
CA PHE A 664 -3.39 5.31 30.62
C PHE A 664 -2.66 5.48 31.94
N ILE A 665 -2.89 4.54 32.85
CA ILE A 665 -2.46 4.59 34.24
C ILE A 665 -1.43 3.52 34.57
N PRO A 666 -0.65 3.67 35.66
CA PRO A 666 0.28 2.65 36.12
C PRO A 666 -0.40 1.32 36.45
N SER A 667 0.36 0.23 36.37
CA SER A 667 -0.14 -1.13 36.68
C SER A 667 -0.61 -1.30 38.10
N CYS A 668 -0.09 -0.54 39.04
CA CYS A 668 -0.50 -0.52 40.45
C CYS A 668 -0.37 0.89 41.06
N PRO A 669 -1.03 1.16 42.24
CA PRO A 669 -1.02 2.48 42.85
C PRO A 669 0.37 2.98 43.30
N ASP A 670 1.30 2.06 43.57
CA ASP A 670 2.67 2.37 43.98
C ASP A 670 3.60 2.75 42.81
N ASN A 671 3.12 2.59 41.58
CA ASN A 671 3.85 2.96 40.37
C ASN A 671 3.46 4.35 39.86
N VAL A 672 4.26 4.87 38.96
CA VAL A 672 4.04 6.08 38.18
C VAL A 672 4.32 5.78 36.70
N ILE A 673 3.72 6.56 35.82
CA ILE A 673 4.11 6.59 34.41
C ILE A 673 5.30 7.55 34.26
N ILE A 674 6.32 7.11 33.54
CA ILE A 674 7.40 7.97 33.06
C ILE A 674 7.23 8.09 31.55
N SER A 675 7.27 9.33 31.05
CA SER A 675 7.37 9.67 29.64
C SER A 675 8.76 10.25 29.37
N ALA A 676 9.41 9.79 28.31
CA ALA A 676 10.70 10.30 27.84
C ALA A 676 10.62 10.54 26.34
N ASP A 677 10.65 11.79 25.90
CA ASP A 677 10.48 12.19 24.50
C ASP A 677 11.73 12.92 23.97
N TYR A 678 12.12 12.63 22.71
CA TYR A 678 13.20 13.36 22.07
C TYR A 678 12.75 14.76 21.66
N SER A 679 13.45 15.77 22.16
CA SER A 679 13.19 17.15 21.79
C SER A 679 13.69 17.44 20.37
N GLN A 680 12.75 17.60 19.44
CA GLN A 680 12.98 18.03 18.04
C GLN A 680 14.03 17.19 17.28
N ILE A 681 14.01 15.88 17.43
CA ILE A 681 15.03 14.95 16.87
C ILE A 681 15.23 15.13 15.36
N GLU A 682 14.17 15.30 14.58
CA GLU A 682 14.28 15.45 13.12
C GLU A 682 15.00 16.76 12.71
N LEU A 683 14.80 17.86 13.45
CA LEU A 683 15.50 19.12 13.21
C LEU A 683 16.98 19.04 13.63
N ARG A 684 17.28 18.35 14.72
CA ARG A 684 18.66 18.09 15.16
C ARG A 684 19.40 17.19 14.17
N LEU A 685 18.74 16.19 13.62
CA LEU A 685 19.27 15.36 12.55
C LEU A 685 19.50 16.17 11.29
N MET A 686 18.56 17.05 10.89
CA MET A 686 18.73 17.91 9.73
C MET A 686 19.97 18.80 9.91
N ALA A 687 20.13 19.45 11.07
CA ALA A 687 21.29 20.27 11.37
C ALA A 687 22.61 19.49 11.24
N SER A 688 22.66 18.28 11.81
CA SER A 688 23.87 17.45 11.77
C SER A 688 24.17 16.90 10.39
N ILE A 689 23.16 16.40 9.65
CA ILE A 689 23.35 15.76 8.33
C ILE A 689 23.70 16.83 7.26
N SER A 690 23.05 18.00 7.32
CA SER A 690 23.35 19.11 6.42
C SER A 690 24.65 19.81 6.78
N SER A 691 25.09 19.68 8.04
CA SER A 691 26.25 20.44 8.62
C SER A 691 26.06 21.96 8.54
N ASP A 692 24.80 22.42 8.66
CA ASP A 692 24.51 23.85 8.62
C ASP A 692 25.02 24.55 9.90
N PRO A 693 25.97 25.49 9.79
CA PRO A 693 26.64 26.07 10.95
C PRO A 693 25.71 26.88 11.83
N ASP A 694 24.77 27.59 11.22
CA ASP A 694 23.84 28.46 11.94
C ASP A 694 22.80 27.65 12.73
N MET A 695 22.35 26.56 12.14
CA MET A 695 21.41 25.66 12.80
C MET A 695 22.08 24.85 13.92
N ILE A 696 23.34 24.44 13.72
CA ILE A 696 24.12 23.74 14.73
C ILE A 696 24.38 24.68 15.92
N GLU A 697 24.77 25.93 15.68
CA GLU A 697 25.06 26.91 16.75
C GLU A 697 23.78 27.23 17.54
N ALA A 698 22.65 27.42 16.89
CA ALA A 698 21.37 27.65 17.57
C ALA A 698 21.02 26.50 18.55
N PHE A 699 21.20 25.24 18.11
CA PHE A 699 20.97 24.09 18.99
C PHE A 699 21.99 23.97 20.12
N ARG A 700 23.28 24.28 19.87
CA ARG A 700 24.33 24.24 20.90
C ARG A 700 24.13 25.30 21.99
N GLN A 701 23.60 26.46 21.61
CA GLN A 701 23.23 27.54 22.55
C GLN A 701 21.87 27.28 23.24
N GLY A 702 21.19 26.18 22.98
CA GLY A 702 19.87 25.90 23.58
C GLY A 702 18.77 26.85 23.11
N GLN A 703 18.94 27.52 21.98
CA GLN A 703 17.94 28.45 21.45
C GLN A 703 16.73 27.68 20.90
N ASP A 704 15.53 28.26 21.05
CA ASP A 704 14.36 27.77 20.32
C ASP A 704 14.57 27.97 18.82
N ILE A 705 14.79 26.86 18.11
CA ILE A 705 15.09 26.87 16.67
C ILE A 705 13.99 27.54 15.84
N HIS A 706 12.74 27.49 16.27
CA HIS A 706 11.63 28.15 15.58
C HIS A 706 11.67 29.66 15.74
N THR A 707 12.04 30.14 16.93
CA THR A 707 12.29 31.56 17.20
C THR A 707 13.53 32.04 16.48
N ALA A 708 14.64 31.27 16.50
CA ALA A 708 15.86 31.60 15.78
C ALA A 708 15.61 31.69 14.26
N THR A 709 14.88 30.73 13.68
CA THR A 709 14.48 30.78 12.27
C THR A 709 13.60 32.00 11.97
N ALA A 710 12.61 32.31 12.86
CA ALA A 710 11.73 33.46 12.66
C ALA A 710 12.51 34.76 12.68
N ALA A 711 13.42 34.94 13.64
CA ALA A 711 14.25 36.13 13.75
C ALA A 711 15.04 36.37 12.46
N LYS A 712 15.67 35.33 11.91
CA LYS A 712 16.45 35.40 10.67
C LYS A 712 15.60 35.68 9.44
N VAL A 713 14.50 34.91 9.25
CA VAL A 713 13.65 34.99 8.06
C VAL A 713 12.87 36.33 8.02
N PHE A 714 12.35 36.78 9.17
CA PHE A 714 11.61 38.05 9.25
C PHE A 714 12.51 39.25 9.55
N LYS A 715 13.83 39.05 9.74
CA LYS A 715 14.86 40.07 10.00
C LYS A 715 14.52 40.93 11.23
N VAL A 716 14.13 40.30 12.30
CA VAL A 716 13.86 40.91 13.61
C VAL A 716 14.78 40.33 14.66
N SER A 717 14.96 41.02 15.82
CA SER A 717 15.73 40.45 16.93
C SER A 717 14.99 39.21 17.52
N LEU A 718 15.72 38.35 18.25
CA LEU A 718 15.12 37.19 18.90
C LEU A 718 13.99 37.58 19.87
N GLU A 719 14.16 38.73 20.54
CA GLU A 719 13.18 39.21 21.53
C GLU A 719 11.92 39.79 20.89
N ASP A 720 12.04 40.28 19.64
CA ASP A 720 10.92 40.88 18.91
C ASP A 720 10.12 39.90 18.08
N VAL A 721 10.47 38.61 18.12
CA VAL A 721 9.73 37.58 17.38
C VAL A 721 8.34 37.41 17.95
N THR A 722 7.31 37.71 17.14
CA THR A 722 5.92 37.53 17.55
C THR A 722 5.53 36.04 17.57
N PRO A 723 4.53 35.64 18.37
CA PRO A 723 4.01 34.27 18.38
C PRO A 723 3.58 33.78 16.98
N GLU A 724 3.04 34.66 16.18
CA GLU A 724 2.61 34.32 14.79
C GLU A 724 3.83 34.07 13.86
N GLN A 725 4.88 34.89 13.97
CA GLN A 725 6.12 34.66 13.22
C GLN A 725 6.78 33.35 13.63
N ARG A 726 6.81 33.06 14.93
CA ARG A 726 7.31 31.78 15.45
C ARG A 726 6.48 30.59 14.93
N ARG A 727 5.14 30.72 14.89
CA ARG A 727 4.23 29.69 14.35
C ARG A 727 4.48 29.46 12.86
N ARG A 728 4.63 30.54 12.07
CA ARG A 728 4.95 30.46 10.64
C ARG A 728 6.32 29.80 10.40
N ALA A 729 7.32 30.17 11.17
CA ALA A 729 8.65 29.57 11.11
C ALA A 729 8.63 28.09 11.50
N LYS A 730 7.86 27.70 12.52
CA LYS A 730 7.65 26.29 12.89
C LYS A 730 7.06 25.48 11.73
N THR A 731 6.05 26.03 11.07
CA THR A 731 5.43 25.38 9.91
C THR A 731 6.40 25.30 8.72
N ALA A 732 7.20 26.35 8.50
CA ALA A 732 8.23 26.36 7.46
C ALA A 732 9.34 25.34 7.75
N ASN A 733 9.89 25.31 8.98
CA ASN A 733 10.93 24.37 9.39
C ASN A 733 10.56 22.93 9.11
N PHE A 734 9.40 22.47 9.59
CA PHE A 734 8.93 21.12 9.32
C PHE A 734 8.54 20.93 7.86
N GLY A 735 7.85 21.92 7.26
CA GLY A 735 7.45 21.85 5.86
C GLY A 735 8.62 21.65 4.91
N ILE A 736 9.70 22.40 5.10
CA ILE A 736 10.90 22.36 4.24
C ILE A 736 11.62 21.02 4.39
N ILE A 737 11.77 20.51 5.62
CA ILE A 737 12.32 19.18 5.86
C ILE A 737 11.52 18.12 5.07
N TYR A 738 10.21 18.28 4.99
CA TYR A 738 9.31 17.37 4.25
C TYR A 738 9.16 17.75 2.75
N GLY A 739 9.99 18.67 2.25
CA GLY A 739 9.99 19.05 0.84
C GLY A 739 8.71 19.76 0.38
N ILE A 740 8.13 20.61 1.24
CA ILE A 740 6.90 21.36 0.92
C ILE A 740 7.14 22.33 -0.24
N SER A 741 6.18 22.40 -1.15
CA SER A 741 6.18 23.42 -2.21
C SER A 741 5.63 24.77 -1.70
N ALA A 742 5.94 25.86 -2.40
CA ALA A 742 5.36 27.18 -2.10
C ALA A 742 3.82 27.15 -2.11
N PHE A 743 3.20 26.31 -2.95
CA PHE A 743 1.76 26.09 -2.95
C PHE A 743 1.27 25.41 -1.67
N GLY A 744 1.93 24.32 -1.26
CA GLY A 744 1.55 23.61 -0.03
C GLY A 744 1.77 24.45 1.23
N LEU A 745 2.84 25.26 1.29
CA LEU A 745 3.08 26.18 2.40
C LEU A 745 2.05 27.33 2.43
N SER A 746 1.70 27.87 1.28
CA SER A 746 0.65 28.87 1.12
C SER A 746 -0.69 28.40 1.70
N GLN A 747 -1.09 27.17 1.39
CA GLN A 747 -2.32 26.58 1.94
C GLN A 747 -2.23 26.36 3.46
N ARG A 748 -1.13 25.79 3.96
CA ARG A 748 -0.98 25.51 5.40
C ARG A 748 -0.96 26.76 6.28
N LEU A 749 -0.42 27.86 5.77
CA LEU A 749 -0.35 29.13 6.49
C LEU A 749 -1.48 30.09 6.16
N SER A 750 -2.34 29.76 5.18
CA SER A 750 -3.38 30.65 4.64
C SER A 750 -2.83 32.01 4.18
N ILE A 751 -1.67 31.99 3.50
CA ILE A 751 -0.99 33.18 2.98
C ILE A 751 -0.88 33.12 1.45
N PRO A 752 -0.68 34.28 0.77
CA PRO A 752 -0.45 34.29 -0.68
C PRO A 752 0.76 33.42 -1.09
N ARG A 753 0.66 32.74 -2.24
CA ARG A 753 1.76 31.90 -2.76
C ARG A 753 3.10 32.64 -2.91
N LYS A 754 3.04 33.96 -3.20
CA LYS A 754 4.23 34.81 -3.29
C LYS A 754 4.93 34.90 -1.93
N GLU A 755 4.18 35.18 -0.88
CA GLU A 755 4.68 35.26 0.50
C GLU A 755 5.24 33.90 0.97
N ALA A 756 4.55 32.79 0.67
CA ALA A 756 5.04 31.45 0.96
C ALA A 756 6.38 31.17 0.24
N LYS A 757 6.54 31.63 -1.01
CA LYS A 757 7.79 31.50 -1.74
C LYS A 757 8.89 32.35 -1.10
N GLU A 758 8.61 33.59 -0.73
CA GLU A 758 9.56 34.49 -0.05
C GLU A 758 10.02 33.89 1.29
N LEU A 759 9.14 33.22 2.04
CA LEU A 759 9.50 32.49 3.26
C LEU A 759 10.47 31.32 2.98
N ILE A 760 10.21 30.52 1.93
CA ILE A 760 11.09 29.41 1.54
C ILE A 760 12.45 29.93 1.05
N ASP A 761 12.45 30.95 0.19
CA ASP A 761 13.67 31.55 -0.35
C ASP A 761 14.51 32.19 0.79
N GLY A 762 13.87 32.91 1.72
CA GLY A 762 14.50 33.45 2.91
C GLY A 762 15.07 32.36 3.83
N TYR A 763 14.38 31.26 3.99
CA TYR A 763 14.88 30.11 4.76
C TYR A 763 16.19 29.56 4.17
N PHE A 764 16.21 29.27 2.88
CA PHE A 764 17.40 28.74 2.20
C PHE A 764 18.55 29.78 2.09
N GLN A 765 18.22 31.07 2.09
CA GLN A 765 19.25 32.11 2.16
C GLN A 765 19.99 32.10 3.50
N HIS A 766 19.28 31.76 4.60
CA HIS A 766 19.86 31.70 5.94
C HIS A 766 20.46 30.34 6.29
N TYR A 767 19.92 29.25 5.67
CA TYR A 767 20.42 27.89 5.85
C TYR A 767 20.83 27.25 4.52
N PRO A 768 21.93 27.77 3.90
CA PRO A 768 22.35 27.33 2.55
C PRO A 768 22.78 25.86 2.53
N ALA A 769 23.36 25.35 3.60
CA ALA A 769 23.80 23.96 3.68
C ALA A 769 22.61 22.97 3.66
N ILE A 770 21.41 23.39 4.10
CA ILE A 770 20.19 22.59 3.97
C ILE A 770 19.75 22.51 2.51
N ALA A 771 19.84 23.62 1.75
CA ALA A 771 19.54 23.60 0.32
C ALA A 771 20.51 22.67 -0.44
N GLU A 772 21.79 22.72 -0.14
CA GLU A 772 22.82 21.84 -0.72
C GLU A 772 22.55 20.37 -0.36
N TYR A 773 22.18 20.08 0.90
CA TYR A 773 21.81 18.74 1.33
C TYR A 773 20.63 18.21 0.52
N ILE A 774 19.57 19.00 0.33
CA ILE A 774 18.38 18.61 -0.43
C ILE A 774 18.76 18.25 -1.88
N GLU A 775 19.53 19.10 -2.56
CA GLU A 775 19.92 18.84 -3.95
C GLU A 775 20.89 17.65 -4.07
N ARG A 776 21.84 17.52 -3.15
CA ARG A 776 22.73 16.37 -3.08
C ARG A 776 21.97 15.07 -2.87
N THR A 777 21.00 15.05 -1.96
CA THR A 777 20.18 13.87 -1.67
C THR A 777 19.33 13.45 -2.87
N LYS A 778 18.75 14.41 -3.59
CA LYS A 778 18.04 14.12 -4.84
C LYS A 778 18.97 13.57 -5.93
N ALA A 779 20.16 14.13 -6.06
CA ALA A 779 21.16 13.65 -7.03
C ALA A 779 21.61 12.23 -6.70
N GLU A 780 21.89 11.96 -5.43
CA GLU A 780 22.27 10.63 -4.93
C GLU A 780 21.13 9.60 -5.16
N ALA A 781 19.88 9.97 -4.88
CA ALA A 781 18.72 9.12 -5.14
C ALA A 781 18.58 8.81 -6.65
N ARG A 782 18.83 9.79 -7.54
CA ARG A 782 18.77 9.56 -8.99
C ARG A 782 19.86 8.63 -9.49
N GLU A 783 21.04 8.70 -8.91
CA GLU A 783 22.20 7.88 -9.28
C GLU A 783 22.09 6.46 -8.74
N LYS A 784 21.77 6.31 -7.44
CA LYS A 784 21.80 5.03 -6.74
C LYS A 784 20.46 4.30 -6.72
N GLY A 785 19.35 5.02 -7.00
CA GLY A 785 18.00 4.48 -6.86
C GLY A 785 17.50 4.37 -5.43
N TYR A 786 18.31 4.74 -4.43
CA TYR A 786 17.96 4.74 -3.01
C TYR A 786 18.64 5.87 -2.24
N VAL A 787 18.13 6.14 -1.05
CA VAL A 787 18.77 6.96 -0.02
C VAL A 787 18.98 6.13 1.26
N SER A 788 19.87 6.57 2.16
CA SER A 788 20.16 5.81 3.38
C SER A 788 20.14 6.69 4.63
N THR A 789 19.85 6.06 5.79
CA THR A 789 20.01 6.67 7.11
C THR A 789 21.48 6.79 7.49
N ILE A 790 21.77 7.50 8.59
CA ILE A 790 23.12 7.57 9.15
C ILE A 790 23.65 6.20 9.63
N PHE A 791 22.77 5.24 9.82
CA PHE A 791 23.11 3.86 10.19
C PHE A 791 23.17 2.91 8.99
N GLY A 792 22.86 3.39 7.77
CA GLY A 792 22.94 2.62 6.53
C GLY A 792 21.64 1.93 6.12
N ARG A 793 20.50 2.18 6.80
CA ARG A 793 19.19 1.65 6.35
C ARG A 793 18.82 2.28 5.02
N LYS A 794 18.57 1.46 4.01
CA LYS A 794 18.22 1.90 2.66
C LYS A 794 16.72 2.07 2.50
N ARG A 795 16.36 3.11 1.74
CA ARG A 795 15.01 3.26 1.18
C ARG A 795 15.11 3.48 -0.32
N TYR A 796 14.52 2.58 -1.07
CA TYR A 796 14.50 2.63 -2.52
C TYR A 796 13.50 3.68 -3.01
N ILE A 797 13.88 4.47 -4.02
CA ILE A 797 13.06 5.58 -4.57
C ILE A 797 12.87 5.34 -6.07
N LYS A 798 12.00 4.41 -6.42
CA LYS A 798 11.79 3.94 -7.79
C LYS A 798 11.43 5.04 -8.78
N ASP A 799 10.53 5.96 -8.39
CA ASP A 799 10.00 7.01 -9.26
C ASP A 799 10.84 8.28 -9.32
N ILE A 800 12.06 8.28 -8.80
CA ILE A 800 12.91 9.48 -8.72
C ILE A 800 13.26 10.05 -10.10
N ASN A 801 13.34 9.20 -11.11
CA ASN A 801 13.62 9.56 -12.50
C ASN A 801 12.35 9.61 -13.38
N SER A 802 11.15 9.55 -12.78
CA SER A 802 9.88 9.59 -13.52
C SER A 802 9.77 10.86 -14.39
N ARG A 803 9.32 10.69 -15.62
CA ARG A 803 9.02 11.82 -16.54
C ARG A 803 7.80 12.61 -16.08
N ASN A 804 6.90 12.00 -15.32
CA ASN A 804 5.76 12.68 -14.73
C ASN A 804 6.21 13.57 -13.56
N ALA A 805 6.07 14.88 -13.70
CA ALA A 805 6.51 15.85 -12.71
C ALA A 805 5.85 15.69 -11.33
N THR A 806 4.58 15.24 -11.28
CA THR A 806 3.85 15.02 -10.01
C THR A 806 4.40 13.79 -9.28
N VAL A 807 4.59 12.68 -10.00
CA VAL A 807 5.16 11.44 -9.47
C VAL A 807 6.60 11.66 -9.02
N ARG A 808 7.42 12.29 -9.89
CA ARG A 808 8.79 12.64 -9.54
C ARG A 808 8.87 13.56 -8.31
N GLY A 809 8.02 14.59 -8.23
CA GLY A 809 7.97 15.48 -7.07
C GLY A 809 7.59 14.75 -5.77
N PHE A 810 6.76 13.70 -5.83
CA PHE A 810 6.47 12.85 -4.68
C PHE A 810 7.70 12.01 -4.29
N ALA A 811 8.37 11.42 -5.26
CA ALA A 811 9.60 10.65 -5.06
C ALA A 811 10.74 11.52 -4.49
N GLU A 812 10.92 12.74 -4.98
CA GLU A 812 11.90 13.70 -4.45
C GLU A 812 11.64 14.05 -2.98
N ARG A 813 10.37 14.26 -2.60
CA ARG A 813 10.01 14.48 -1.19
C ARG A 813 10.33 13.27 -0.32
N ASN A 814 10.05 12.07 -0.81
CA ASN A 814 10.40 10.83 -0.10
C ASN A 814 11.92 10.68 0.05
N ALA A 815 12.69 11.02 -0.99
CA ALA A 815 14.15 10.98 -0.93
C ALA A 815 14.73 11.94 0.13
N ILE A 816 14.21 13.16 0.24
CA ILE A 816 14.65 14.13 1.24
C ILE A 816 14.32 13.68 2.66
N ASN A 817 13.13 13.12 2.85
CA ASN A 817 12.57 12.78 4.14
C ASN A 817 13.16 11.49 4.75
N ALA A 818 13.40 10.49 3.91
CA ALA A 818 13.74 9.15 4.37
C ALA A 818 15.02 9.08 5.21
N PRO A 819 16.13 9.77 4.87
CA PRO A 819 17.32 9.78 5.71
C PRO A 819 17.06 10.32 7.11
N ILE A 820 16.24 11.36 7.26
CA ILE A 820 15.96 12.02 8.54
C ILE A 820 15.01 11.19 9.38
N GLN A 821 13.85 10.84 8.84
CA GLN A 821 12.85 10.03 9.56
C GLN A 821 13.37 8.63 9.89
N GLY A 822 14.11 8.01 8.95
CA GLY A 822 14.69 6.71 9.17
C GLY A 822 15.80 6.74 10.22
N SER A 823 16.65 7.79 10.25
CA SER A 823 17.66 7.95 11.29
C SER A 823 17.04 8.17 12.66
N ALA A 824 15.95 8.95 12.76
CA ALA A 824 15.20 9.09 14.00
C ALA A 824 14.61 7.75 14.46
N ALA A 825 14.08 6.95 13.53
CA ALA A 825 13.56 5.61 13.82
C ALA A 825 14.67 4.64 14.29
N ASP A 826 15.85 4.69 13.69
CA ASP A 826 16.99 3.89 14.13
C ASP A 826 17.46 4.32 15.53
N ILE A 827 17.52 5.63 15.80
CA ILE A 827 17.92 6.18 17.12
C ILE A 827 16.98 5.71 18.22
N ILE A 828 15.64 5.82 18.02
CA ILE A 828 14.68 5.38 19.06
C ILE A 828 14.75 3.87 19.28
N LYS A 829 14.96 3.05 18.26
CA LYS A 829 15.15 1.60 18.38
C LYS A 829 16.42 1.24 19.17
N ILE A 830 17.52 1.93 18.90
CA ILE A 830 18.76 1.76 19.67
C ILE A 830 18.56 2.21 21.11
N ALA A 831 17.87 3.34 21.34
CA ALA A 831 17.52 3.79 22.68
C ALA A 831 16.70 2.74 23.45
N MET A 832 15.68 2.16 22.82
CA MET A 832 14.87 1.08 23.42
C MET A 832 15.74 -0.10 23.85
N ASN A 833 16.65 -0.55 22.98
CA ASN A 833 17.57 -1.65 23.29
C ASN A 833 18.49 -1.30 24.47
N ARG A 834 19.04 -0.09 24.51
CA ARG A 834 19.94 0.37 25.59
C ARG A 834 19.20 0.55 26.92
N VAL A 835 18.03 1.18 26.89
CA VAL A 835 17.19 1.39 28.07
C VAL A 835 16.78 0.03 28.68
N ALA A 836 16.31 -0.92 27.85
CA ALA A 836 15.95 -2.25 28.32
C ALA A 836 17.14 -2.99 28.94
N ALA A 837 18.32 -2.92 28.31
CA ALA A 837 19.55 -3.52 28.84
C ALA A 837 20.00 -2.87 30.16
N ALA A 838 19.93 -1.53 30.25
CA ALA A 838 20.33 -0.78 31.44
C ALA A 838 19.37 -1.02 32.62
N LEU A 839 18.05 -1.08 32.38
CA LEU A 839 17.04 -1.41 33.39
C LEU A 839 17.29 -2.82 33.97
N ASN A 840 17.56 -3.80 33.09
CA ASN A 840 17.85 -5.16 33.51
C ASN A 840 19.17 -5.27 34.29
N ALA A 841 20.23 -4.60 33.82
CA ALA A 841 21.53 -4.59 34.49
C ALA A 841 21.48 -3.90 35.85
N GLY A 842 20.67 -2.85 36.00
CA GLY A 842 20.43 -2.13 37.24
C GLY A 842 19.49 -2.85 38.22
N GLY A 843 18.84 -3.92 37.78
CA GLY A 843 17.87 -4.67 38.61
C GLY A 843 16.58 -3.90 38.88
N TYR A 844 16.25 -2.88 38.04
CA TYR A 844 15.04 -2.08 38.18
C TYR A 844 13.78 -2.89 37.85
N LYS A 845 12.70 -2.60 38.57
CA LYS A 845 11.37 -3.17 38.31
C LYS A 845 10.58 -2.39 37.27
N ALA A 846 11.07 -1.24 36.88
CA ALA A 846 10.51 -0.43 35.79
C ALA A 846 10.38 -1.24 34.48
N ARG A 847 9.31 -1.05 33.75
CA ARG A 847 9.02 -1.73 32.48
C ARG A 847 8.64 -0.73 31.41
N MET A 848 9.27 -0.82 30.24
CA MET A 848 8.83 -0.09 29.05
C MET A 848 7.51 -0.70 28.58
N ILE A 849 6.49 0.13 28.36
CA ILE A 849 5.13 -0.31 27.99
C ILE A 849 4.66 0.21 26.65
N LEU A 850 5.09 1.41 26.22
CA LEU A 850 4.74 1.97 24.92
C LEU A 850 5.94 2.66 24.28
N GLN A 851 5.92 2.68 22.96
CA GLN A 851 6.72 3.56 22.12
C GLN A 851 5.76 4.30 21.18
N VAL A 852 5.78 5.65 21.21
CA VAL A 852 4.89 6.49 20.42
C VAL A 852 5.70 7.59 19.74
N HIS A 853 5.87 7.52 18.41
CA HIS A 853 6.71 8.44 17.64
C HIS A 853 8.15 8.49 18.16
N ASP A 854 8.52 9.54 18.88
CA ASP A 854 9.86 9.76 19.44
C ASP A 854 9.88 9.59 20.97
N GLU A 855 8.78 9.11 21.56
CA GLU A 855 8.51 8.95 22.98
C GLU A 855 8.62 7.50 23.45
N LEU A 856 9.20 7.27 24.62
CA LEU A 856 9.17 6.02 25.37
C LEU A 856 8.33 6.21 26.64
N VAL A 857 7.41 5.30 26.91
CA VAL A 857 6.56 5.30 28.09
C VAL A 857 6.88 4.09 28.96
N LEU A 858 7.12 4.34 30.24
CA LEU A 858 7.49 3.30 31.21
C LEU A 858 6.51 3.30 32.39
N ASP A 859 6.23 2.10 32.89
CA ASP A 859 5.54 1.85 34.16
C ASP A 859 6.61 1.56 35.22
N THR A 860 6.71 2.39 36.26
CA THR A 860 7.86 2.43 37.13
C THR A 860 7.41 2.54 38.62
N PRO A 861 7.98 1.73 39.53
CA PRO A 861 7.78 1.96 40.96
C PRO A 861 8.19 3.36 41.35
N ARG A 862 7.34 4.05 42.12
CA ARG A 862 7.55 5.45 42.55
C ARG A 862 8.91 5.67 43.22
N GLN A 863 9.43 4.66 43.91
CA GLN A 863 10.73 4.74 44.57
C GLN A 863 11.90 4.75 43.59
N GLU A 864 11.74 4.12 42.41
CA GLU A 864 12.76 4.04 41.38
C GLU A 864 12.66 5.22 40.37
N ALA A 865 11.58 5.97 40.37
CA ALA A 865 11.22 6.91 39.30
C ALA A 865 12.33 7.91 38.97
N ARG A 866 12.99 8.50 39.97
CA ARG A 866 14.05 9.47 39.78
C ARG A 866 15.28 8.85 39.07
N ASP A 867 15.71 7.69 39.57
CA ASP A 867 16.91 7.01 39.07
C ASP A 867 16.64 6.46 37.65
N VAL A 868 15.42 5.95 37.40
CA VAL A 868 14.99 5.48 36.10
C VAL A 868 14.88 6.63 35.09
N MET A 869 14.35 7.78 35.46
CA MET A 869 14.31 8.96 34.57
C MET A 869 15.72 9.41 34.16
N GLU A 870 16.66 9.45 35.10
CA GLU A 870 18.05 9.81 34.83
C GLU A 870 18.72 8.77 33.92
N LEU A 871 18.51 7.50 34.19
CA LEU A 871 18.99 6.39 33.36
C LEU A 871 18.44 6.47 31.94
N VAL A 872 17.12 6.59 31.79
CA VAL A 872 16.45 6.66 30.46
C VAL A 872 16.98 7.86 29.69
N ARG A 873 17.05 9.05 30.30
CA ARG A 873 17.61 10.25 29.66
C ARG A 873 19.02 9.99 29.16
N LYS A 874 19.89 9.47 30.00
CA LYS A 874 21.29 9.18 29.66
C LYS A 874 21.41 8.21 28.49
N GLU A 875 20.63 7.13 28.50
CA GLU A 875 20.68 6.12 27.44
C GLU A 875 20.09 6.65 26.12
N MET A 876 19.04 7.45 26.16
CA MET A 876 18.47 8.10 24.97
C MET A 876 19.44 9.14 24.38
N GLU A 877 19.96 10.04 25.18
CA GLU A 877 20.88 11.10 24.73
C GLU A 877 22.22 10.53 24.24
N GLY A 878 22.65 9.40 24.79
CA GLY A 878 23.90 8.73 24.49
C GLY A 878 23.90 7.82 23.26
N VAL A 879 22.78 7.69 22.53
CA VAL A 879 22.64 6.71 21.41
C VAL A 879 23.69 6.91 20.32
N VAL A 880 23.87 8.15 19.90
CA VAL A 880 24.82 8.53 18.84
C VAL A 880 25.38 9.93 19.09
N GLN A 881 26.63 10.12 18.73
CA GLN A 881 27.27 11.43 18.81
C GLN A 881 27.02 12.20 17.50
N LEU A 882 26.17 13.21 17.57
CA LEU A 882 25.87 14.13 16.47
C LEU A 882 26.64 15.45 16.65
N GLN A 883 26.61 16.30 15.61
CA GLN A 883 27.17 17.65 15.72
C GLN A 883 26.39 18.56 16.69
N VAL A 884 25.13 18.20 16.95
CA VAL A 884 24.27 18.82 17.97
C VAL A 884 23.89 17.78 19.03
N PRO A 885 23.71 18.16 20.32
CA PRO A 885 23.32 17.20 21.33
C PRO A 885 21.93 16.66 21.07
N LEU A 886 21.71 15.34 21.28
CA LEU A 886 20.38 14.79 21.46
C LEU A 886 19.91 15.18 22.86
N ILE A 887 18.64 15.57 22.99
CA ILE A 887 18.02 15.95 24.25
C ILE A 887 16.76 15.12 24.41
N ALA A 888 16.63 14.45 25.56
CA ALA A 888 15.43 13.71 25.97
C ALA A 888 14.78 14.43 27.16
N GLU A 889 13.54 14.89 26.97
CA GLU A 889 12.72 15.46 28.01
C GLU A 889 12.00 14.33 28.75
N CYS A 890 12.16 14.26 30.09
CA CYS A 890 11.56 13.21 30.89
C CYS A 890 10.63 13.82 31.94
N GLY A 891 9.41 13.31 32.00
CA GLY A 891 8.43 13.62 33.03
C GLY A 891 7.89 12.36 33.70
N CYS A 892 7.25 12.54 34.88
CA CYS A 892 6.55 11.46 35.57
C CYS A 892 5.23 11.94 36.12
N GLY A 893 4.22 11.06 36.13
CA GLY A 893 2.87 11.40 36.59
C GLY A 893 2.06 10.20 37.01
N ALA A 894 0.85 10.47 37.50
CA ALA A 894 -0.12 9.45 37.86
C ALA A 894 -0.78 8.82 36.62
N ASP A 895 -0.70 9.47 35.49
CA ASP A 895 -1.16 9.00 34.18
C ASP A 895 -0.23 9.48 33.07
N TRP A 896 -0.50 9.06 31.87
CA TRP A 896 0.35 9.39 30.71
C TRP A 896 0.27 10.87 30.33
N LEU A 897 -0.87 11.55 30.52
CA LEU A 897 -0.98 12.98 30.25
C LEU A 897 -0.13 13.81 31.21
N GLU A 898 -0.17 13.48 32.50
CA GLU A 898 0.59 14.17 33.55
C GLU A 898 2.10 13.94 33.38
N ALA A 899 2.49 12.75 32.86
CA ALA A 899 3.89 12.40 32.61
C ALA A 899 4.47 13.09 31.37
N HIS A 900 3.66 13.53 30.41
CA HIS A 900 4.07 14.14 29.15
C HIS A 900 4.03 15.67 29.25
#